data_bc5da0788c02b5a589f1f95da4668478
#
_entry.id   bc5da0788c02b5a589f1f95da4668478
#
_cell.length_a   1.000
_cell.length_b   1.000
_cell.length_c   1.000
_cell.angle_alpha   90.00
_cell.angle_beta   90.00
_cell.angle_gamma   90.00
#
_symmetry.space_group_name_H-M   'P 1'
#
loop_
_entity.id
_entity.type
_entity.pdbx_description
1 polymer ?
#
loop_
_entity_poly.entity_id
_entity_poly.type
_entity_poly.pdbx_seq_one_letter_code
_entity_poly.pdbx_strand_id
1 'polypeptide(L)'
;MKLKILASAILVALALSGCNSSSDDDSSTGDNLVSNSTFENDGLGWSYWFANVKYEDAYVGESMARIATGTNHHVSQIVTIPETGFYDLSAFISSPSDDAILGLSNLTDEVLFSQTIEKTKDENAEGEIYKPNTLPAIPLEKGEQIKVWFTGSDVGGVSVDSVSLVRVNKSQPVSFNQIIQFKAEQQVGVTGIDKTQRTVEFQVPYGTDLSAITVSTLLVSEQSRSSVDVGEVVDFTQPVQAVVTDANGKEEKWTVTAIEKEKQVVVTSSNQKLQDSFEWAIDKTRRFVMTGQHDLVNRDENNNDGDGTADYIPSYWAGYFDRTAFYSRDFLHQVSGAKIAGLDAENFSMFKTFAKHSTESRKWYTLWAVNFDGTPHTIDYKDDSWFVREVPAQFEFVEKAWKQYQWTGDKRYIEDPDLWRFYTKVLTDYITLHDDQDPNGIAEGYGGIFEGSATYNERGEFPIEAGDGIGSQYQATVAYAAMLGAREEYSEAALWQEKAQQLKDFFNEEWSIVDPNKPLDNYVNIVQRDGFRMNDFGKENSWFMPMKLITEPGERNDSYLDFITENLGDGIGSTPEAPYNIEAYTYIPETYFPYNRNAEAWKWMQYIMDIKDEPHERPTQGTNGDYPEISFTFISNTIEGLMGIKPDAANHRVVTASHLTTDIDWLQVEQLPMGEHELTLRHDGLERSTLTNTSEENLEWEAWFYGDYPTLIVDEQSVSAKHKYVNGQKVSYVIVTLTANSSVEVRK
;
A
#
# COMPACT_ATOMS: atom_id res chain seq x y z
N MET A 1 -40.85 22.29 20.85
CA MET A 1 -41.71 21.48 21.70
C MET A 1 -40.98 20.21 22.04
N LYS A 2 -40.74 20.03 23.32
CA LYS A 2 -39.90 18.98 23.92
C LYS A 2 -40.41 17.57 23.66
N LEU A 3 -39.55 16.56 23.53
CA LEU A 3 -39.47 15.38 24.42
C LEU A 3 -38.44 14.40 23.80
N LYS A 4 -37.37 14.20 24.49
CA LYS A 4 -36.98 13.19 25.51
C LYS A 4 -36.51 11.86 24.94
N ILE A 5 -35.23 11.70 25.14
CA ILE A 5 -34.37 10.55 25.35
C ILE A 5 -35.09 9.41 26.16
N LEU A 6 -34.89 8.15 25.76
CA LEU A 6 -34.66 7.04 26.69
C LEU A 6 -33.84 5.93 26.04
N ALA A 7 -32.70 5.69 26.61
CA ALA A 7 -31.92 4.47 26.40
C ALA A 7 -32.65 3.26 26.99
N SER A 8 -32.59 2.13 26.33
CA SER A 8 -32.79 0.81 26.98
C SER A 8 -32.08 -0.25 26.15
N ALA A 9 -30.98 -0.72 26.70
CA ALA A 9 -30.40 -2.00 26.35
C ALA A 9 -31.43 -3.10 26.72
N ILE A 10 -31.79 -3.95 25.79
CA ILE A 10 -32.43 -5.22 26.04
C ILE A 10 -31.75 -6.30 25.24
N LEU A 11 -31.07 -7.15 25.98
CA LEU A 11 -30.67 -8.50 25.62
C LEU A 11 -31.91 -9.30 25.19
N VAL A 12 -31.96 -9.81 23.98
CA VAL A 12 -32.93 -10.87 23.63
C VAL A 12 -32.17 -12.02 22.98
N ALA A 13 -31.90 -13.00 23.81
CA ALA A 13 -31.74 -14.38 23.39
C ALA A 13 -33.13 -15.04 23.35
N LEU A 14 -33.25 -16.07 22.51
CA LEU A 14 -34.39 -16.98 22.28
C LEU A 14 -35.24 -16.59 21.05
N ALA A 15 -35.64 -17.52 20.25
CA ALA A 15 -35.56 -18.98 20.18
C ALA A 15 -36.02 -19.41 18.78
N LEU A 16 -35.28 -20.28 18.17
CA LEU A 16 -35.76 -21.08 17.05
C LEU A 16 -36.61 -22.25 17.61
N SER A 17 -37.89 -22.23 17.37
CA SER A 17 -38.74 -23.44 17.47
C SER A 17 -39.32 -23.67 16.09
N GLY A 18 -38.85 -24.60 15.37
CA GLY A 18 -39.23 -25.91 15.07
C GLY A 18 -40.45 -26.02 14.18
N CYS A 19 -40.26 -26.46 12.94
CA CYS A 19 -41.26 -27.30 12.26
C CYS A 19 -40.58 -28.57 11.78
N ASN A 20 -40.93 -29.66 12.44
CA ASN A 20 -40.61 -31.02 12.07
C ASN A 20 -41.39 -31.43 10.82
N SER A 21 -40.68 -32.00 9.81
CA SER A 21 -41.26 -33.09 9.05
C SER A 21 -40.14 -34.06 8.67
N SER A 22 -40.32 -35.26 9.15
CA SER A 22 -39.51 -36.45 9.12
C SER A 22 -39.07 -36.91 7.72
N SER A 23 -37.77 -37.25 7.55
CA SER A 23 -37.32 -38.60 7.25
C SER A 23 -35.79 -38.66 7.07
N ASP A 24 -35.21 -39.54 7.89
CA ASP A 24 -33.95 -40.25 7.76
C ASP A 24 -32.59 -39.54 7.81
N ASP A 25 -31.96 -39.72 8.98
CA ASP A 25 -30.56 -39.91 9.32
C ASP A 25 -29.47 -39.15 8.51
N ASP A 26 -29.14 -37.97 9.02
CA ASP A 26 -27.76 -37.61 9.37
C ASP A 26 -27.80 -36.40 10.33
N SER A 27 -27.67 -36.64 11.64
CA SER A 27 -27.72 -35.60 12.66
C SER A 27 -26.35 -34.92 12.75
N SER A 28 -26.21 -33.75 12.19
CA SER A 28 -25.15 -32.80 12.56
C SER A 28 -25.34 -32.40 14.03
N THR A 29 -24.32 -32.60 14.86
CA THR A 29 -24.41 -32.43 16.32
C THR A 29 -23.64 -31.20 16.83
N GLY A 30 -23.31 -30.20 15.95
CA GLY A 30 -22.51 -29.05 16.32
C GLY A 30 -23.01 -27.73 15.74
N ASP A 31 -22.58 -26.63 16.37
CA ASP A 31 -22.80 -25.29 15.84
C ASP A 31 -21.98 -25.09 14.55
N ASN A 32 -22.47 -24.26 13.65
CA ASN A 32 -21.71 -23.85 12.46
C ASN A 32 -20.47 -23.02 12.88
N LEU A 33 -19.29 -23.45 12.50
CA LEU A 33 -18.03 -22.77 12.83
C LEU A 33 -17.74 -21.56 11.92
N VAL A 34 -18.40 -21.46 10.75
CA VAL A 34 -18.27 -20.33 9.85
C VAL A 34 -19.10 -19.18 10.38
N SER A 35 -18.46 -18.05 10.65
CA SER A 35 -19.14 -16.82 11.05
C SER A 35 -19.71 -16.11 9.81
N ASN A 36 -20.83 -15.36 9.99
CA ASN A 36 -21.51 -14.66 8.91
C ASN A 36 -21.67 -15.51 7.64
N SER A 37 -22.22 -16.69 7.81
CA SER A 37 -22.33 -17.77 6.81
C SER A 37 -23.19 -17.41 5.60
N THR A 38 -23.96 -16.35 5.66
CA THR A 38 -24.85 -15.83 4.61
C THR A 38 -24.42 -14.46 4.09
N PHE A 39 -23.18 -14.05 4.39
CA PHE A 39 -22.54 -12.82 3.91
C PHE A 39 -23.28 -11.51 4.23
N GLU A 40 -24.20 -11.52 5.19
CA GLU A 40 -24.88 -10.32 5.67
C GLU A 40 -23.89 -9.32 6.30
N ASN A 41 -24.32 -8.08 6.55
CA ASN A 41 -23.46 -7.03 7.10
C ASN A 41 -22.18 -6.82 6.30
N ASP A 42 -22.30 -6.63 4.98
CA ASP A 42 -21.18 -6.41 4.04
C ASP A 42 -20.12 -7.53 4.06
N GLY A 43 -20.53 -8.74 4.41
CA GLY A 43 -19.64 -9.91 4.43
C GLY A 43 -18.61 -9.88 5.56
N LEU A 44 -18.88 -9.19 6.66
CA LEU A 44 -17.97 -9.09 7.81
C LEU A 44 -17.42 -10.47 8.23
N GLY A 45 -16.10 -10.57 8.38
CA GLY A 45 -15.39 -11.81 8.74
C GLY A 45 -14.88 -12.62 7.55
N TRP A 46 -15.18 -12.21 6.31
CA TRP A 46 -14.68 -12.81 5.09
C TRP A 46 -13.60 -11.95 4.43
N SER A 47 -12.66 -12.60 3.78
CA SER A 47 -11.63 -11.98 2.94
C SER A 47 -11.96 -12.18 1.47
N TYR A 48 -11.82 -11.15 0.66
CA TYR A 48 -12.22 -11.10 -0.74
C TYR A 48 -11.00 -10.85 -1.64
N TRP A 49 -10.84 -11.65 -2.69
CA TRP A 49 -9.87 -11.43 -3.74
C TRP A 49 -10.57 -11.54 -5.09
N PHE A 50 -10.76 -10.43 -5.79
CA PHE A 50 -11.63 -10.31 -6.96
C PHE A 50 -13.05 -10.87 -6.70
N ALA A 51 -13.56 -10.59 -5.53
CA ALA A 51 -14.88 -10.99 -5.08
C ALA A 51 -15.51 -9.85 -4.26
N ASN A 52 -16.83 -9.83 -4.15
CA ASN A 52 -17.55 -8.83 -3.37
C ASN A 52 -18.88 -9.40 -2.82
N VAL A 53 -19.52 -8.64 -1.93
CA VAL A 53 -20.89 -8.91 -1.52
C VAL A 53 -21.85 -8.29 -2.52
N LYS A 54 -22.91 -9.05 -2.89
CA LYS A 54 -24.03 -8.56 -3.71
C LYS A 54 -25.33 -8.69 -2.93
N TYR A 55 -26.20 -7.70 -3.07
CA TYR A 55 -27.50 -7.59 -2.42
C TYR A 55 -28.66 -7.93 -3.38
N GLU A 56 -28.44 -8.92 -4.21
CA GLU A 56 -29.40 -9.39 -5.20
C GLU A 56 -29.24 -10.90 -5.39
N ASP A 57 -30.32 -11.60 -5.70
CA ASP A 57 -30.31 -13.03 -6.00
C ASP A 57 -29.65 -13.96 -4.97
N ALA A 58 -29.60 -13.55 -3.69
CA ALA A 58 -29.10 -14.38 -2.59
C ALA A 58 -29.94 -15.66 -2.42
N TYR A 59 -29.30 -16.75 -1.96
CA TYR A 59 -30.01 -17.98 -1.63
C TYR A 59 -30.77 -17.85 -0.32
N VAL A 60 -30.13 -17.24 0.69
CA VAL A 60 -30.72 -16.95 2.00
C VAL A 60 -30.40 -15.53 2.42
N GLY A 61 -31.38 -14.79 2.94
CA GLY A 61 -31.18 -13.42 3.38
C GLY A 61 -31.22 -12.40 2.25
N GLU A 62 -30.42 -11.35 2.36
CA GLU A 62 -30.41 -10.23 1.43
C GLU A 62 -29.12 -10.17 0.60
N SER A 63 -28.07 -10.91 1.00
CA SER A 63 -26.73 -10.81 0.38
C SER A 63 -26.05 -12.17 0.17
N MET A 64 -25.11 -12.21 -0.74
CA MET A 64 -24.27 -13.37 -1.07
C MET A 64 -22.87 -12.92 -1.49
N ALA A 65 -21.87 -13.81 -1.46
CA ALA A 65 -20.57 -13.53 -2.06
C ALA A 65 -20.59 -13.78 -3.57
N ARG A 66 -20.18 -12.78 -4.35
CA ARG A 66 -19.98 -12.89 -5.79
C ARG A 66 -18.48 -12.86 -6.10
N ILE A 67 -17.97 -13.94 -6.65
CA ILE A 67 -16.57 -14.06 -7.11
C ILE A 67 -16.55 -13.76 -8.61
N ALA A 68 -15.67 -12.89 -9.04
CA ALA A 68 -15.52 -12.54 -10.45
C ALA A 68 -14.96 -13.71 -11.27
N THR A 69 -15.05 -13.61 -12.60
CA THR A 69 -14.46 -14.57 -13.52
C THR A 69 -12.96 -14.69 -13.29
N GLY A 70 -12.47 -15.93 -13.15
CA GLY A 70 -11.07 -16.28 -12.89
C GLY A 70 -10.91 -17.34 -11.81
N THR A 71 -10.19 -18.42 -12.09
CA THR A 71 -10.01 -19.55 -11.16
C THR A 71 -9.09 -19.26 -10.00
N ASN A 72 -8.31 -18.18 -10.06
CA ASN A 72 -7.49 -17.64 -8.96
C ASN A 72 -8.24 -16.63 -8.08
N HIS A 73 -9.42 -16.18 -8.48
CA HIS A 73 -10.28 -15.30 -7.70
C HIS A 73 -10.98 -16.09 -6.59
N HIS A 74 -11.10 -15.53 -5.37
CA HIS A 74 -11.64 -16.29 -4.26
C HIS A 74 -12.24 -15.44 -3.14
N VAL A 75 -13.07 -16.09 -2.34
CA VAL A 75 -13.51 -15.61 -1.04
C VAL A 75 -13.10 -16.62 0.01
N SER A 76 -12.67 -16.17 1.21
CA SER A 76 -12.18 -17.07 2.25
C SER A 76 -12.44 -16.57 3.67
N GLN A 77 -12.44 -17.52 4.63
CA GLN A 77 -12.53 -17.22 6.06
C GLN A 77 -11.65 -18.19 6.85
N ILE A 78 -10.94 -17.66 7.88
CA ILE A 78 -10.15 -18.50 8.80
C ILE A 78 -11.05 -18.97 9.94
N VAL A 79 -11.00 -20.28 10.22
CA VAL A 79 -11.78 -20.93 11.25
C VAL A 79 -10.85 -21.71 12.19
N THR A 80 -11.07 -21.61 13.51
CA THR A 80 -10.35 -22.44 14.51
C THR A 80 -11.23 -23.60 14.95
N ILE A 81 -10.69 -24.82 14.89
CA ILE A 81 -11.43 -26.04 15.22
C ILE A 81 -11.49 -26.23 16.74
N PRO A 82 -12.70 -26.28 17.35
CA PRO A 82 -12.85 -26.37 18.79
C PRO A 82 -12.67 -27.80 19.38
N GLU A 83 -12.89 -28.83 18.56
CA GLU A 83 -12.83 -30.25 19.01
C GLU A 83 -12.32 -31.13 17.86
N THR A 84 -11.53 -32.15 18.19
CA THR A 84 -11.12 -33.18 17.22
C THR A 84 -12.31 -33.98 16.72
N GLY A 85 -12.42 -34.22 15.42
CA GLY A 85 -13.52 -34.98 14.84
C GLY A 85 -13.59 -34.90 13.33
N PHE A 86 -14.68 -35.38 12.80
CA PHE A 86 -15.03 -35.25 11.40
C PHE A 86 -15.98 -34.07 11.20
N TYR A 87 -15.78 -33.31 10.12
CA TYR A 87 -16.56 -32.12 9.78
C TYR A 87 -17.04 -32.19 8.34
N ASP A 88 -18.22 -31.70 8.08
CA ASP A 88 -18.73 -31.46 6.74
C ASP A 88 -18.64 -29.95 6.44
N LEU A 89 -17.96 -29.60 5.34
CA LEU A 89 -18.02 -28.27 4.77
C LEU A 89 -19.05 -28.25 3.65
N SER A 90 -20.07 -27.42 3.77
CA SER A 90 -21.10 -27.27 2.75
C SER A 90 -21.42 -25.82 2.43
N ALA A 91 -21.86 -25.55 1.19
CA ALA A 91 -22.32 -24.24 0.75
C ALA A 91 -23.36 -24.40 -0.37
N PHE A 92 -24.20 -23.40 -0.57
CA PHE A 92 -25.02 -23.26 -1.76
C PHE A 92 -24.29 -22.42 -2.79
N ILE A 93 -24.05 -22.97 -3.97
CA ILE A 93 -23.18 -22.35 -4.99
C ILE A 93 -23.89 -22.33 -6.33
N SER A 94 -23.80 -21.19 -7.01
CA SER A 94 -24.21 -21.01 -8.40
C SER A 94 -22.98 -20.77 -9.27
N SER A 95 -22.70 -21.68 -10.20
CA SER A 95 -21.53 -21.64 -11.07
C SER A 95 -21.90 -21.81 -12.56
N PRO A 96 -21.32 -21.02 -13.47
CA PRO A 96 -21.55 -21.17 -14.91
C PRO A 96 -20.73 -22.29 -15.55
N SER A 97 -19.78 -22.91 -14.85
CA SER A 97 -18.88 -23.96 -15.33
C SER A 97 -18.53 -24.99 -14.25
N ASP A 98 -17.78 -26.03 -14.63
CA ASP A 98 -17.36 -27.12 -13.75
C ASP A 98 -15.92 -26.92 -13.19
N ASP A 99 -15.35 -25.71 -13.25
CA ASP A 99 -13.97 -25.40 -12.87
C ASP A 99 -13.82 -24.64 -11.54
N ALA A 100 -14.90 -24.07 -11.00
CA ALA A 100 -14.90 -23.49 -9.66
C ALA A 100 -14.66 -24.55 -8.58
N ILE A 101 -14.02 -24.16 -7.46
CA ILE A 101 -13.59 -25.06 -6.39
C ILE A 101 -14.10 -24.57 -5.04
N LEU A 102 -14.58 -25.51 -4.22
CA LEU A 102 -14.81 -25.40 -2.80
C LEU A 102 -13.67 -26.11 -2.06
N GLY A 103 -13.02 -25.48 -1.07
CA GLY A 103 -11.90 -26.10 -0.41
C GLY A 103 -11.59 -25.63 1.00
N LEU A 104 -10.66 -26.36 1.60
CA LEU A 104 -9.97 -26.02 2.83
C LEU A 104 -8.46 -25.98 2.56
N SER A 105 -7.79 -24.96 3.08
CA SER A 105 -6.34 -24.86 3.06
C SER A 105 -5.79 -24.60 4.47
N ASN A 106 -4.48 -24.77 4.63
CA ASN A 106 -3.77 -24.23 5.77
C ASN A 106 -3.62 -22.70 5.63
N LEU A 107 -2.96 -22.05 6.60
CA LEU A 107 -2.80 -20.58 6.59
C LEU A 107 -1.79 -20.08 5.54
N THR A 108 -1.04 -20.96 4.89
CA THR A 108 -0.12 -20.64 3.78
C THR A 108 -0.70 -21.00 2.41
N ASP A 109 -2.02 -21.16 2.33
CA ASP A 109 -2.80 -21.43 1.11
C ASP A 109 -2.54 -22.82 0.47
N GLU A 110 -1.88 -23.72 1.19
CA GLU A 110 -1.75 -25.08 0.73
C GLU A 110 -3.07 -25.85 0.90
N VAL A 111 -3.56 -26.43 -0.18
CA VAL A 111 -4.85 -27.13 -0.24
C VAL A 111 -4.81 -28.41 0.56
N LEU A 112 -5.62 -28.51 1.60
CA LEU A 112 -5.80 -29.71 2.42
C LEU A 112 -6.89 -30.63 1.85
N PHE A 113 -8.03 -30.04 1.47
CA PHE A 113 -9.17 -30.74 0.89
C PHE A 113 -9.87 -29.81 -0.11
N SER A 114 -10.29 -30.35 -1.24
CA SER A 114 -11.03 -29.58 -2.24
C SER A 114 -11.95 -30.43 -3.08
N GLN A 115 -12.93 -29.78 -3.69
CA GLN A 115 -13.88 -30.41 -4.61
C GLN A 115 -14.23 -29.40 -5.70
N THR A 116 -14.22 -29.82 -6.95
CA THR A 116 -14.78 -29.05 -8.07
C THR A 116 -16.29 -28.96 -7.95
N ILE A 117 -16.84 -27.82 -8.32
CA ILE A 117 -18.26 -27.50 -8.27
C ILE A 117 -18.86 -27.78 -9.65
N GLU A 118 -19.92 -28.59 -9.70
CA GLU A 118 -20.64 -28.84 -10.93
C GLU A 118 -21.36 -27.58 -11.43
N LYS A 119 -21.35 -27.36 -12.75
CA LYS A 119 -22.12 -26.30 -13.40
C LYS A 119 -23.59 -26.30 -12.95
N THR A 120 -24.09 -25.13 -12.55
CA THR A 120 -25.48 -24.98 -12.08
C THR A 120 -26.35 -24.15 -13.00
N LYS A 121 -25.76 -23.24 -13.78
CA LYS A 121 -26.46 -22.35 -14.69
C LYS A 121 -25.73 -22.22 -16.04
N ASP A 122 -26.39 -21.73 -17.07
CA ASP A 122 -25.73 -21.36 -18.31
C ASP A 122 -25.06 -19.98 -18.15
N GLU A 123 -23.98 -19.75 -18.91
CA GLU A 123 -23.15 -18.54 -18.87
C GLU A 123 -23.96 -17.23 -18.97
N ASN A 124 -24.99 -17.23 -19.81
CA ASN A 124 -25.85 -16.07 -20.05
C ASN A 124 -27.23 -16.18 -19.36
N ALA A 125 -27.38 -17.03 -18.34
CA ALA A 125 -28.64 -17.16 -17.62
C ALA A 125 -28.90 -15.91 -16.75
N GLU A 126 -30.12 -15.38 -16.83
CA GLU A 126 -30.57 -14.35 -15.88
C GLU A 126 -30.78 -14.99 -14.50
N GLY A 127 -30.19 -14.35 -13.44
CA GLY A 127 -30.29 -14.76 -12.05
C GLY A 127 -29.37 -15.92 -11.66
N GLU A 128 -29.39 -16.27 -10.38
CA GLU A 128 -28.55 -17.31 -9.77
C GLU A 128 -29.32 -18.63 -9.62
N ILE A 129 -28.66 -19.77 -9.89
CA ILE A 129 -29.21 -21.12 -9.71
C ILE A 129 -28.32 -21.87 -8.73
N TYR A 130 -28.68 -21.84 -7.47
CA TYR A 130 -27.91 -22.48 -6.42
C TYR A 130 -28.15 -23.99 -6.32
N LYS A 131 -27.05 -24.73 -6.13
CA LYS A 131 -27.06 -26.13 -5.72
C LYS A 131 -26.23 -26.32 -4.46
N PRO A 132 -26.61 -27.28 -3.58
CA PRO A 132 -25.80 -27.64 -2.44
C PRO A 132 -24.52 -28.37 -2.90
N ASN A 133 -23.38 -27.97 -2.34
CA ASN A 133 -22.10 -28.64 -2.52
C ASN A 133 -21.56 -28.99 -1.15
N THR A 134 -21.02 -30.20 -0.97
CA THR A 134 -20.54 -30.67 0.34
C THR A 134 -19.25 -31.46 0.21
N LEU A 135 -18.23 -31.06 0.95
CA LEU A 135 -17.04 -31.86 1.26
C LEU A 135 -17.30 -32.64 2.56
N PRO A 136 -17.57 -33.94 2.49
CA PRO A 136 -18.03 -34.69 3.66
C PRO A 136 -16.89 -35.28 4.49
N ALA A 137 -17.08 -35.38 5.78
CA ALA A 137 -16.28 -36.16 6.72
C ALA A 137 -14.78 -35.82 6.72
N ILE A 138 -14.47 -34.52 6.70
CA ILE A 138 -13.11 -34.00 6.76
C ILE A 138 -12.54 -34.22 8.17
N PRO A 139 -11.41 -34.92 8.34
CA PRO A 139 -10.79 -35.09 9.64
C PRO A 139 -10.05 -33.79 10.04
N LEU A 140 -10.50 -33.14 11.11
CA LEU A 140 -9.89 -31.92 11.66
C LEU A 140 -9.62 -32.10 13.15
N GLU A 141 -8.56 -31.43 13.65
CA GLU A 141 -8.13 -31.57 15.03
C GLU A 141 -8.34 -30.28 15.85
N LYS A 142 -8.59 -30.45 17.14
CA LYS A 142 -8.75 -29.33 18.08
C LYS A 142 -7.55 -28.39 18.05
N GLY A 143 -7.81 -27.08 17.93
CA GLY A 143 -6.80 -26.04 17.88
C GLY A 143 -6.26 -25.77 16.48
N GLU A 144 -6.59 -26.60 15.50
CA GLU A 144 -6.24 -26.37 14.11
C GLU A 144 -6.88 -25.09 13.56
N GLN A 145 -6.09 -24.28 12.85
CA GLN A 145 -6.59 -23.13 12.10
C GLN A 145 -6.56 -23.45 10.62
N ILE A 146 -7.69 -23.34 10.00
CA ILE A 146 -7.90 -23.63 8.58
C ILE A 146 -8.54 -22.45 7.89
N LYS A 147 -8.29 -22.33 6.59
CA LYS A 147 -8.98 -21.37 5.71
C LYS A 147 -10.03 -22.14 4.90
N VAL A 148 -11.30 -21.76 5.06
CA VAL A 148 -12.40 -22.16 4.16
C VAL A 148 -12.39 -21.21 2.99
N TRP A 149 -12.42 -21.72 1.74
CA TRP A 149 -12.36 -20.88 0.56
C TRP A 149 -13.18 -21.42 -0.62
N PHE A 150 -13.55 -20.50 -1.52
CA PHE A 150 -14.27 -20.76 -2.76
C PHE A 150 -13.59 -20.00 -3.89
N THR A 151 -13.43 -20.61 -5.08
CA THR A 151 -12.87 -19.91 -6.24
C THR A 151 -13.94 -19.49 -7.23
N GLY A 152 -13.57 -18.53 -8.09
CA GLY A 152 -14.28 -18.20 -9.30
C GLY A 152 -14.12 -19.27 -10.40
N SER A 153 -14.63 -18.99 -11.56
CA SER A 153 -14.56 -19.84 -12.74
C SER A 153 -14.01 -19.05 -13.95
N ASP A 154 -13.44 -19.76 -14.95
CA ASP A 154 -12.91 -19.12 -16.17
C ASP A 154 -14.00 -18.63 -17.15
N VAL A 155 -15.26 -19.00 -16.91
CA VAL A 155 -16.37 -18.73 -17.85
C VAL A 155 -17.27 -17.60 -17.40
N GLY A 156 -17.33 -17.30 -16.10
CA GLY A 156 -18.18 -16.26 -15.54
C GLY A 156 -18.19 -16.28 -14.02
N GLY A 157 -18.80 -15.28 -13.39
CA GLY A 157 -18.78 -15.15 -11.94
C GLY A 157 -19.52 -16.28 -11.21
N VAL A 158 -19.00 -16.64 -10.05
CA VAL A 158 -19.53 -17.66 -9.14
C VAL A 158 -20.18 -16.99 -7.92
N SER A 159 -21.39 -17.43 -7.55
CA SER A 159 -22.09 -16.94 -6.35
C SER A 159 -22.10 -18.00 -5.27
N VAL A 160 -21.76 -17.61 -4.06
CA VAL A 160 -21.67 -18.47 -2.87
C VAL A 160 -22.53 -17.92 -1.75
N ASP A 161 -23.29 -18.80 -1.10
CA ASP A 161 -24.15 -18.44 0.04
C ASP A 161 -24.34 -19.63 0.98
N SER A 162 -24.84 -19.35 2.19
CA SER A 162 -25.18 -20.37 3.21
C SER A 162 -24.05 -21.36 3.48
N VAL A 163 -22.87 -20.84 3.79
CA VAL A 163 -21.69 -21.68 4.08
C VAL A 163 -21.77 -22.29 5.47
N SER A 164 -21.46 -23.58 5.62
CA SER A 164 -21.40 -24.22 6.92
C SER A 164 -20.22 -25.18 7.04
N LEU A 165 -19.56 -25.15 8.19
CA LEU A 165 -18.59 -26.15 8.64
C LEU A 165 -19.08 -26.72 9.97
N VAL A 166 -19.61 -27.94 9.95
CA VAL A 166 -20.31 -28.54 11.08
C VAL A 166 -19.72 -29.90 11.41
N ARG A 167 -19.53 -30.19 12.71
CA ARG A 167 -19.04 -31.48 13.17
C ARG A 167 -20.11 -32.57 12.95
N VAL A 168 -19.70 -33.70 12.41
CA VAL A 168 -20.57 -34.84 12.11
C VAL A 168 -20.28 -36.02 13.01
N ASN A 169 -21.33 -36.81 13.33
CA ASN A 169 -21.26 -37.91 14.28
C ASN A 169 -20.74 -39.18 13.57
N LYS A 170 -19.41 -39.30 13.41
CA LYS A 170 -18.72 -40.53 12.95
C LYS A 170 -17.89 -41.10 14.08
N SER A 171 -17.55 -42.41 14.01
CA SER A 171 -16.65 -43.05 14.96
C SER A 171 -15.30 -42.29 14.97
N GLN A 172 -14.94 -41.80 16.18
CA GLN A 172 -13.76 -40.98 16.39
C GLN A 172 -12.47 -41.67 15.91
N PRO A 173 -11.61 -41.00 15.16
CA PRO A 173 -10.27 -41.50 14.87
C PRO A 173 -9.44 -41.55 16.17
N VAL A 174 -8.57 -42.54 16.35
CA VAL A 174 -7.76 -42.68 17.56
C VAL A 174 -6.68 -41.63 17.51
N SER A 175 -6.05 -41.09 16.86
CA SER A 175 -5.03 -40.07 16.71
C SER A 175 -4.49 -40.05 15.29
N PHE A 176 -4.23 -38.86 14.77
CA PHE A 176 -3.65 -38.72 13.41
C PHE A 176 -2.12 -38.58 13.44
N ASN A 177 -1.48 -38.51 14.61
CA ASN A 177 -0.04 -38.28 14.78
C ASN A 177 0.45 -37.04 14.03
N GLN A 178 -0.30 -35.94 14.13
CA GLN A 178 -0.07 -34.74 13.37
C GLN A 178 0.54 -33.64 14.24
N ILE A 179 1.31 -32.76 13.60
CA ILE A 179 1.59 -31.41 14.12
C ILE A 179 0.41 -30.54 13.71
N ILE A 180 -0.21 -29.86 14.69
CA ILE A 180 -1.42 -29.02 14.53
C ILE A 180 -1.04 -27.55 14.51
N GLN A 181 -0.12 -27.15 15.39
CA GLN A 181 0.46 -25.82 15.43
C GLN A 181 1.96 -25.94 15.65
N PHE A 182 2.68 -25.04 15.01
CA PHE A 182 4.10 -24.83 15.23
C PHE A 182 4.39 -23.33 15.16
N LYS A 183 5.26 -22.85 16.06
CA LYS A 183 5.75 -21.47 16.02
C LYS A 183 7.14 -21.40 16.65
N ALA A 184 8.02 -20.60 16.06
CA ALA A 184 9.33 -20.25 16.62
C ALA A 184 9.32 -18.82 17.17
N GLU A 185 10.19 -18.49 18.15
CA GLU A 185 10.29 -17.11 18.69
C GLU A 185 10.71 -16.10 17.62
N GLN A 186 11.61 -16.51 16.72
CA GLN A 186 12.13 -15.67 15.65
C GLN A 186 11.25 -15.67 14.38
N GLN A 187 10.14 -16.41 14.41
CA GLN A 187 9.27 -16.55 13.25
C GLN A 187 8.56 -15.25 12.88
N VAL A 188 8.48 -15.01 11.58
CA VAL A 188 7.63 -13.97 10.96
C VAL A 188 6.55 -14.62 10.10
N GLY A 189 5.36 -14.03 10.11
CA GLY A 189 4.21 -14.57 9.39
C GLY A 189 3.66 -15.86 10.00
N VAL A 190 2.93 -16.62 9.18
CA VAL A 190 2.23 -17.86 9.59
C VAL A 190 3.05 -19.09 9.22
N THR A 191 2.87 -20.18 9.97
CA THR A 191 3.49 -21.47 9.69
C THR A 191 2.69 -22.24 8.64
N GLY A 192 3.33 -22.75 7.63
CA GLY A 192 2.79 -23.75 6.71
C GLY A 192 2.85 -25.15 7.33
N ILE A 193 1.74 -25.87 7.34
CA ILE A 193 1.66 -27.26 7.82
C ILE A 193 0.96 -28.11 6.76
N ASP A 194 1.74 -28.92 6.04
CA ASP A 194 1.21 -29.93 5.12
C ASP A 194 1.07 -31.28 5.83
N LYS A 195 -0.18 -31.68 6.04
CA LYS A 195 -0.52 -32.95 6.70
C LYS A 195 -0.31 -34.17 5.82
N THR A 196 -0.36 -34.01 4.51
CA THR A 196 -0.19 -35.07 3.53
C THR A 196 1.28 -35.44 3.37
N GLN A 197 2.11 -34.41 3.20
CA GLN A 197 3.55 -34.55 3.06
C GLN A 197 4.26 -34.65 4.42
N ARG A 198 3.56 -34.29 5.51
CA ARG A 198 4.10 -34.16 6.87
C ARG A 198 5.28 -33.21 6.93
N THR A 199 5.08 -32.02 6.40
CA THR A 199 6.05 -30.93 6.47
C THR A 199 5.49 -29.77 7.27
N VAL A 200 6.41 -29.05 7.92
CA VAL A 200 6.17 -27.76 8.57
C VAL A 200 7.19 -26.79 8.01
N GLU A 201 6.73 -25.68 7.47
CA GLU A 201 7.59 -24.60 6.97
C GLU A 201 7.24 -23.31 7.69
N PHE A 202 8.25 -22.61 8.19
CA PHE A 202 8.09 -21.30 8.81
C PHE A 202 9.17 -20.34 8.35
N GLN A 203 8.82 -19.06 8.27
CA GLN A 203 9.75 -18.03 7.82
C GLN A 203 10.41 -17.33 9.00
N VAL A 204 11.67 -16.95 8.83
CA VAL A 204 12.43 -16.12 9.76
C VAL A 204 13.03 -14.91 9.02
N PRO A 205 13.31 -13.78 9.71
CA PRO A 205 13.96 -12.63 9.09
C PRO A 205 15.31 -13.01 8.44
N TYR A 206 15.71 -12.24 7.44
CA TYR A 206 17.04 -12.34 6.86
C TYR A 206 18.13 -12.12 7.92
N GLY A 207 19.18 -12.94 7.92
CA GLY A 207 20.28 -12.86 8.87
C GLY A 207 20.01 -13.53 10.22
N THR A 208 18.84 -14.21 10.37
CA THR A 208 18.55 -14.99 11.58
C THR A 208 19.55 -16.15 11.73
N ASP A 209 20.10 -16.33 12.95
CA ASP A 209 20.95 -17.49 13.27
C ASP A 209 20.10 -18.77 13.31
N LEU A 210 20.05 -19.47 12.18
CA LEU A 210 19.30 -20.72 12.04
C LEU A 210 19.85 -21.84 12.93
N SER A 211 21.08 -21.73 13.46
CA SER A 211 21.64 -22.74 14.34
C SER A 211 21.06 -22.71 15.77
N ALA A 212 20.28 -21.67 16.11
CA ALA A 212 19.80 -21.44 17.49
C ALA A 212 18.38 -20.87 17.51
N ILE A 213 17.41 -21.58 16.94
CA ILE A 213 15.99 -21.17 16.92
C ILE A 213 15.23 -21.80 18.08
N THR A 214 14.50 -21.00 18.86
CA THR A 214 13.67 -21.48 19.98
C THR A 214 12.27 -21.84 19.49
N VAL A 215 11.78 -23.03 19.75
CA VAL A 215 10.40 -23.45 19.49
C VAL A 215 9.47 -22.84 20.55
N SER A 216 8.61 -21.90 20.18
CA SER A 216 7.72 -21.19 21.11
C SER A 216 6.34 -21.84 21.25
N THR A 217 5.87 -22.54 20.22
CA THR A 217 4.61 -23.27 20.23
C THR A 217 4.74 -24.58 19.46
N LEU A 218 4.26 -25.65 20.04
CA LEU A 218 4.12 -26.94 19.36
C LEU A 218 2.89 -27.64 19.92
N LEU A 219 1.86 -27.77 19.09
CA LEU A 219 0.67 -28.57 19.42
C LEU A 219 0.62 -29.77 18.49
N VAL A 220 0.51 -30.96 19.06
CA VAL A 220 0.35 -32.22 18.32
C VAL A 220 -1.02 -32.83 18.62
N SER A 221 -1.41 -33.85 17.84
CA SER A 221 -2.63 -34.62 18.02
C SER A 221 -2.88 -35.01 19.49
N GLU A 222 -4.14 -35.04 19.92
CA GLU A 222 -4.50 -35.42 21.29
C GLU A 222 -3.87 -36.80 21.66
N GLN A 223 -3.33 -36.89 22.88
CA GLN A 223 -2.63 -38.06 23.41
C GLN A 223 -1.35 -38.47 22.68
N SER A 224 -0.83 -37.61 21.76
CA SER A 224 0.47 -37.77 21.13
C SER A 224 1.53 -36.91 21.83
N ARG A 225 2.80 -37.23 21.57
CA ARG A 225 3.96 -36.48 22.03
C ARG A 225 4.90 -36.23 20.84
N SER A 226 5.62 -35.14 20.86
CA SER A 226 6.68 -34.82 19.87
C SER A 226 8.04 -35.16 20.44
N SER A 227 9.02 -35.42 19.56
CA SER A 227 10.45 -35.50 19.90
C SER A 227 11.10 -34.14 20.06
N VAL A 228 10.42 -33.04 19.68
CA VAL A 228 10.82 -31.65 19.87
C VAL A 228 9.92 -31.05 20.93
N ASP A 229 10.48 -30.31 21.89
CA ASP A 229 9.75 -29.70 22.99
C ASP A 229 9.59 -28.17 22.83
N VAL A 230 8.52 -27.64 23.40
CA VAL A 230 8.36 -26.19 23.52
C VAL A 230 9.43 -25.64 24.47
N GLY A 231 10.09 -24.55 24.06
CA GLY A 231 11.25 -23.97 24.75
C GLY A 231 12.59 -24.59 24.36
N GLU A 232 12.62 -25.62 23.51
CA GLU A 232 13.86 -26.20 22.98
C GLU A 232 14.49 -25.25 21.95
N VAL A 233 15.82 -25.13 22.01
CA VAL A 233 16.64 -24.45 21.01
C VAL A 233 17.09 -25.50 20.00
N VAL A 234 16.70 -25.33 18.74
CA VAL A 234 16.89 -26.29 17.66
C VAL A 234 17.72 -25.67 16.54
N ASP A 235 18.64 -26.47 15.96
CA ASP A 235 19.41 -26.11 14.78
C ASP A 235 18.62 -26.43 13.50
N PHE A 236 18.15 -25.38 12.83
CA PHE A 236 17.41 -25.42 11.57
C PHE A 236 18.26 -25.04 10.35
N THR A 237 19.58 -25.04 10.43
CA THR A 237 20.45 -24.86 9.25
C THR A 237 20.22 -25.95 8.19
N GLN A 238 19.59 -27.06 8.60
CA GLN A 238 19.04 -28.11 7.75
C GLN A 238 17.63 -28.49 8.23
N PRO A 239 16.78 -29.05 7.37
CA PRO A 239 15.47 -29.54 7.79
C PRO A 239 15.55 -30.53 8.96
N VAL A 240 14.76 -30.29 9.99
CA VAL A 240 14.73 -31.06 11.24
C VAL A 240 13.64 -32.12 11.19
N GLN A 241 13.94 -33.35 11.65
CA GLN A 241 12.93 -34.41 11.77
C GLN A 241 12.31 -34.38 13.17
N ALA A 242 11.03 -33.95 13.25
CA ALA A 242 10.20 -34.09 14.44
C ALA A 242 9.41 -35.41 14.36
N VAL A 243 9.45 -36.22 15.43
CA VAL A 243 8.73 -37.50 15.49
C VAL A 243 7.53 -37.33 16.41
N VAL A 244 6.32 -37.52 15.87
CA VAL A 244 5.08 -37.51 16.65
C VAL A 244 4.67 -38.96 16.95
N THR A 245 4.61 -39.31 18.24
CA THR A 245 4.29 -40.65 18.73
C THR A 245 2.93 -40.66 19.43
N ASP A 246 2.03 -41.57 19.04
CA ASP A 246 0.71 -41.68 19.68
C ASP A 246 0.77 -42.50 20.98
N ALA A 247 -0.37 -42.63 21.69
CA ALA A 247 -0.51 -43.36 22.92
C ALA A 247 -0.22 -44.89 22.76
N ASN A 248 -0.30 -45.43 21.55
CA ASN A 248 -0.03 -46.82 21.23
C ASN A 248 1.43 -47.06 20.79
N GLY A 249 2.25 -45.99 20.74
CA GLY A 249 3.65 -46.06 20.32
C GLY A 249 3.86 -46.05 18.81
N LYS A 250 2.84 -45.74 18.00
CA LYS A 250 2.99 -45.52 16.56
C LYS A 250 3.67 -44.16 16.35
N GLU A 251 4.68 -44.16 15.52
CA GLU A 251 5.49 -42.98 15.19
C GLU A 251 5.21 -42.51 13.76
N GLU A 252 5.10 -41.19 13.59
CA GLU A 252 5.10 -40.53 12.28
C GLU A 252 6.16 -39.43 12.30
N LYS A 253 6.90 -39.30 11.17
CA LYS A 253 8.00 -38.34 11.03
C LYS A 253 7.52 -37.12 10.28
N TRP A 254 7.82 -35.98 10.83
CA TRP A 254 7.54 -34.65 10.25
C TRP A 254 8.87 -33.97 9.93
N THR A 255 8.94 -33.34 8.78
CA THR A 255 10.08 -32.48 8.39
C THR A 255 9.74 -31.03 8.70
N VAL A 256 10.53 -30.40 9.57
CA VAL A 256 10.35 -28.97 9.94
C VAL A 256 11.50 -28.19 9.32
N THR A 257 11.14 -27.16 8.53
CA THR A 257 12.09 -26.33 7.78
C THR A 257 11.92 -24.85 8.13
N ALA A 258 13.01 -24.20 8.52
CA ALA A 258 13.07 -22.74 8.56
C ALA A 258 13.46 -22.19 7.20
N ILE A 259 12.73 -21.20 6.71
CA ILE A 259 12.98 -20.48 5.46
C ILE A 259 13.37 -19.05 5.80
N GLU A 260 14.59 -18.67 5.49
CA GLU A 260 15.01 -17.29 5.65
C GLU A 260 14.30 -16.40 4.61
N LYS A 261 13.63 -15.33 5.06
CA LYS A 261 13.03 -14.34 4.15
C LYS A 261 14.09 -13.70 3.27
N GLU A 262 13.70 -13.28 2.09
CA GLU A 262 14.57 -12.44 1.27
C GLU A 262 14.94 -11.15 2.03
N LYS A 263 16.12 -10.65 1.73
CA LYS A 263 16.61 -9.41 2.32
C LYS A 263 15.62 -8.26 2.06
N GLN A 264 15.19 -7.60 3.11
CA GLN A 264 14.25 -6.47 3.02
C GLN A 264 14.58 -5.40 4.06
N VAL A 265 14.11 -4.19 3.80
CA VAL A 265 14.21 -3.09 4.76
C VAL A 265 13.45 -3.43 6.03
N VAL A 266 14.09 -3.24 7.18
CA VAL A 266 13.53 -3.49 8.51
C VAL A 266 13.52 -2.19 9.30
N VAL A 267 12.39 -1.90 9.95
CA VAL A 267 12.27 -0.79 10.89
C VAL A 267 12.00 -1.33 12.28
N THR A 268 12.78 -0.84 13.25
CA THR A 268 12.56 -1.08 14.69
C THR A 268 12.39 0.26 15.41
N SER A 269 11.56 0.29 16.45
CA SER A 269 11.17 1.53 17.11
C SER A 269 10.82 1.34 18.58
N SER A 270 10.95 2.38 19.38
CA SER A 270 10.33 2.44 20.70
C SER A 270 8.79 2.48 20.64
N ASN A 271 8.22 2.85 19.50
CA ASN A 271 6.79 2.81 19.23
C ASN A 271 6.44 1.53 18.49
N GLN A 272 5.91 0.54 19.22
CA GLN A 272 5.59 -0.78 18.65
C GLN A 272 4.57 -0.71 17.51
N LYS A 273 3.56 0.17 17.61
CA LYS A 273 2.54 0.31 16.57
C LYS A 273 3.13 0.81 15.25
N LEU A 274 4.10 1.73 15.29
CA LEU A 274 4.83 2.18 14.11
C LEU A 274 5.62 1.02 13.48
N GLN A 275 6.33 0.24 14.31
CA GLN A 275 7.09 -0.92 13.84
C GLN A 275 6.19 -1.96 13.17
N ASP A 276 5.10 -2.37 13.84
CA ASP A 276 4.14 -3.35 13.31
C ASP A 276 3.46 -2.85 12.01
N SER A 277 3.17 -1.54 11.95
CA SER A 277 2.56 -0.94 10.75
C SER A 277 3.54 -0.85 9.59
N PHE A 278 4.83 -0.65 9.84
CA PHE A 278 5.84 -0.66 8.79
C PHE A 278 6.04 -2.10 8.23
N GLU A 279 6.11 -3.10 9.09
CA GLU A 279 6.20 -4.50 8.67
C GLU A 279 4.94 -4.89 7.85
N TRP A 280 3.75 -4.53 8.35
CA TRP A 280 2.49 -4.70 7.61
C TRP A 280 2.56 -4.02 6.22
N ALA A 281 3.08 -2.80 6.14
CA ALA A 281 3.14 -2.06 4.88
C ALA A 281 4.08 -2.72 3.86
N ILE A 282 5.24 -3.22 4.28
CA ILE A 282 6.17 -3.98 3.43
C ILE A 282 5.52 -5.27 2.92
N ASP A 283 4.88 -6.04 3.82
CA ASP A 283 4.21 -7.29 3.43
C ASP A 283 3.02 -7.03 2.50
N LYS A 284 2.26 -5.94 2.75
CA LYS A 284 1.12 -5.55 1.91
C LYS A 284 1.56 -5.12 0.52
N THR A 285 2.59 -4.27 0.43
CA THR A 285 3.17 -3.79 -0.83
C THR A 285 3.58 -4.94 -1.74
N ARG A 286 4.15 -6.02 -1.21
CA ARG A 286 4.53 -7.20 -1.99
C ARG A 286 3.35 -7.95 -2.60
N ARG A 287 2.18 -7.93 -1.96
CA ARG A 287 0.95 -8.53 -2.49
C ARG A 287 0.39 -7.78 -3.69
N PHE A 288 0.79 -6.53 -3.87
CA PHE A 288 0.37 -5.71 -5.00
C PHE A 288 1.24 -5.88 -6.24
N VAL A 289 2.32 -6.66 -6.18
CA VAL A 289 3.19 -6.91 -7.34
C VAL A 289 2.48 -7.79 -8.35
N MET A 290 2.43 -7.31 -9.59
CA MET A 290 1.74 -7.96 -10.71
C MET A 290 2.71 -8.56 -11.73
N THR A 291 4.01 -8.37 -11.54
CA THR A 291 5.08 -8.85 -12.41
C THR A 291 4.96 -10.34 -12.71
N GLY A 292 4.93 -10.69 -13.99
CA GLY A 292 4.95 -12.07 -14.46
C GLY A 292 3.63 -12.83 -14.31
N GLN A 293 2.55 -12.17 -13.91
CA GLN A 293 1.20 -12.77 -13.93
C GLN A 293 0.65 -12.83 -15.34
N HIS A 294 -0.31 -13.71 -15.55
CA HIS A 294 -1.11 -13.81 -16.77
C HIS A 294 -2.57 -13.74 -16.37
N ASP A 295 -3.23 -12.60 -16.61
CA ASP A 295 -4.60 -12.38 -16.13
C ASP A 295 -5.35 -11.37 -17.02
N LEU A 296 -6.58 -11.00 -16.61
CA LEU A 296 -7.51 -10.16 -17.34
C LEU A 296 -6.94 -8.77 -17.67
N VAL A 297 -7.32 -8.25 -18.84
CA VAL A 297 -7.11 -6.86 -19.24
C VAL A 297 -8.46 -6.15 -19.41
N ASN A 298 -8.49 -4.83 -19.19
CA ASN A 298 -9.70 -4.00 -19.28
C ASN A 298 -10.85 -4.43 -18.37
N ARG A 299 -10.56 -5.11 -17.25
CA ARG A 299 -11.56 -5.36 -16.23
C ARG A 299 -11.83 -4.07 -15.45
N ASP A 300 -13.09 -3.75 -15.25
CA ASP A 300 -13.59 -2.62 -14.46
C ASP A 300 -15.01 -2.91 -13.93
N GLU A 301 -15.60 -1.97 -13.20
CA GLU A 301 -16.95 -2.08 -12.62
C GLU A 301 -18.08 -2.26 -13.66
N ASN A 302 -17.82 -1.96 -14.93
CA ASN A 302 -18.77 -2.13 -16.03
C ASN A 302 -18.41 -3.31 -16.96
N ASN A 303 -17.21 -3.86 -16.83
CA ASN A 303 -16.68 -4.98 -17.61
C ASN A 303 -15.95 -5.96 -16.68
N ASN A 304 -16.70 -6.71 -15.88
CA ASN A 304 -16.15 -7.64 -14.88
C ASN A 304 -15.32 -8.79 -15.48
N ASP A 305 -15.58 -9.16 -16.74
CA ASP A 305 -14.92 -10.27 -17.45
C ASP A 305 -13.70 -9.80 -18.25
N GLY A 306 -13.48 -8.47 -18.34
CA GLY A 306 -12.40 -7.89 -19.13
C GLY A 306 -12.53 -8.17 -20.62
N ASP A 307 -11.45 -7.93 -21.37
CA ASP A 307 -11.38 -8.13 -22.83
C ASP A 307 -10.44 -9.30 -23.22
N GLY A 308 -10.25 -10.26 -22.31
CA GLY A 308 -9.32 -11.38 -22.45
C GLY A 308 -8.14 -11.28 -21.48
N THR A 309 -7.16 -12.17 -21.64
CA THR A 309 -5.99 -12.27 -20.76
C THR A 309 -4.69 -11.92 -21.49
N ALA A 310 -3.70 -11.39 -20.78
CA ALA A 310 -2.38 -11.10 -21.30
C ALA A 310 -1.29 -11.32 -20.24
N ASP A 311 -0.03 -11.45 -20.70
CA ASP A 311 1.13 -11.45 -19.81
C ASP A 311 1.40 -10.04 -19.30
N TYR A 312 1.53 -9.89 -17.97
CA TYR A 312 1.75 -8.61 -17.32
C TYR A 312 3.22 -8.20 -17.36
N ILE A 313 3.46 -6.93 -17.66
CA ILE A 313 4.80 -6.31 -17.57
C ILE A 313 5.22 -6.16 -16.10
N PRO A 314 6.52 -5.95 -15.81
CA PRO A 314 6.95 -5.59 -14.47
C PRO A 314 6.16 -4.38 -13.97
N SER A 315 5.32 -4.58 -12.95
CA SER A 315 4.39 -3.59 -12.43
C SER A 315 3.85 -3.99 -11.07
N TYR A 316 3.19 -3.06 -10.42
CA TYR A 316 2.41 -3.29 -9.21
C TYR A 316 1.09 -2.52 -9.28
N TRP A 317 0.15 -2.91 -8.43
CA TRP A 317 -1.16 -2.29 -8.38
C TRP A 317 -1.08 -0.84 -7.91
N ALA A 318 -1.72 0.06 -8.66
CA ALA A 318 -1.84 1.47 -8.32
C ALA A 318 -3.25 1.95 -8.73
N GLY A 319 -4.20 1.90 -7.79
CA GLY A 319 -5.62 2.20 -8.00
C GLY A 319 -6.55 1.13 -7.42
N TYR A 320 -7.83 1.18 -7.78
CA TYR A 320 -8.87 0.30 -7.24
C TYR A 320 -8.77 -1.14 -7.75
N PHE A 321 -9.07 -2.12 -6.88
CA PHE A 321 -9.00 -3.56 -7.19
C PHE A 321 -10.02 -4.07 -8.20
N ASP A 322 -11.08 -3.35 -8.45
CA ASP A 322 -12.05 -3.69 -9.49
C ASP A 322 -11.57 -3.33 -10.91
N ARG A 323 -10.36 -2.75 -11.06
CA ARG A 323 -9.77 -2.32 -12.34
C ARG A 323 -8.39 -2.93 -12.54
N THR A 324 -8.19 -3.69 -13.60
CA THR A 324 -6.89 -4.32 -13.93
C THR A 324 -5.92 -3.33 -14.57
N ALA A 325 -5.64 -2.25 -13.87
CA ALA A 325 -4.82 -1.14 -14.35
C ALA A 325 -3.98 -0.51 -13.23
N PHE A 326 -2.93 0.20 -13.61
CA PHE A 326 -2.22 1.12 -12.75
C PHE A 326 -2.42 2.56 -13.23
N TYR A 327 -2.76 3.43 -12.31
CA TYR A 327 -3.10 4.83 -12.52
C TYR A 327 -1.88 5.73 -12.33
N SER A 328 -1.77 6.78 -13.13
CA SER A 328 -0.61 7.69 -13.14
C SER A 328 -0.43 8.41 -11.80
N ARG A 329 -1.50 8.97 -11.22
CA ARG A 329 -1.46 9.68 -9.94
C ARG A 329 -1.03 8.76 -8.80
N ASP A 330 -1.71 7.62 -8.64
CA ASP A 330 -1.43 6.62 -7.61
C ASP A 330 0.00 6.08 -7.73
N PHE A 331 0.41 5.71 -8.94
CA PHE A 331 1.79 5.27 -9.21
C PHE A 331 2.82 6.29 -8.75
N LEU A 332 2.66 7.56 -9.14
CA LEU A 332 3.61 8.62 -8.80
C LEU A 332 3.72 8.88 -7.31
N HIS A 333 2.65 8.67 -6.56
CA HIS A 333 2.67 8.76 -5.10
C HIS A 333 3.30 7.52 -4.44
N GLN A 334 3.17 6.35 -5.07
CA GLN A 334 3.69 5.07 -4.56
C GLN A 334 5.19 4.86 -4.82
N VAL A 335 5.79 5.50 -5.83
CA VAL A 335 7.14 5.14 -6.34
C VAL A 335 8.26 5.18 -5.29
N SER A 336 8.21 6.07 -4.30
CA SER A 336 9.21 6.14 -3.22
C SER A 336 9.11 4.92 -2.30
N GLY A 337 7.89 4.57 -1.88
CA GLY A 337 7.66 3.38 -1.08
C GLY A 337 8.02 2.10 -1.83
N ALA A 338 7.68 2.02 -3.13
CA ALA A 338 8.05 0.92 -4.00
C ALA A 338 9.58 0.75 -4.09
N LYS A 339 10.33 1.85 -4.28
CA LYS A 339 11.80 1.83 -4.27
C LYS A 339 12.36 1.28 -2.96
N ILE A 340 11.87 1.76 -1.83
CA ILE A 340 12.31 1.32 -0.51
C ILE A 340 11.98 -0.16 -0.29
N ALA A 341 10.84 -0.64 -0.80
CA ALA A 341 10.44 -2.04 -0.78
C ALA A 341 11.18 -2.94 -1.80
N GLY A 342 12.07 -2.37 -2.64
CA GLY A 342 12.91 -3.11 -3.59
C GLY A 342 12.28 -3.33 -4.97
N LEU A 343 11.25 -2.57 -5.35
CA LEU A 343 10.51 -2.71 -6.62
C LEU A 343 11.09 -1.81 -7.73
N ASP A 344 12.40 -1.82 -7.91
CA ASP A 344 13.11 -0.96 -8.89
C ASP A 344 12.77 -1.31 -10.35
N ALA A 345 12.59 -2.59 -10.64
CA ALA A 345 12.26 -3.07 -12.00
C ALA A 345 10.85 -2.65 -12.39
N GLU A 346 9.91 -2.76 -11.49
CA GLU A 346 8.52 -2.35 -11.64
C GLU A 346 8.44 -0.84 -11.84
N ASN A 347 9.08 -0.06 -10.95
CA ASN A 347 9.14 1.40 -11.09
C ASN A 347 9.63 1.82 -12.47
N PHE A 348 10.78 1.31 -12.90
CA PHE A 348 11.33 1.68 -14.21
C PHE A 348 10.42 1.29 -15.37
N SER A 349 9.82 0.09 -15.33
CA SER A 349 8.87 -0.40 -16.34
C SER A 349 7.64 0.49 -16.45
N MET A 350 7.04 0.87 -15.31
CA MET A 350 5.84 1.70 -15.26
C MET A 350 6.15 3.14 -15.74
N PHE A 351 7.26 3.76 -15.31
CA PHE A 351 7.71 5.05 -15.84
C PHE A 351 7.84 5.03 -17.36
N LYS A 352 8.54 4.01 -17.88
CA LYS A 352 8.77 3.87 -19.32
C LYS A 352 7.48 3.66 -20.10
N THR A 353 6.53 2.91 -19.55
CA THR A 353 5.24 2.68 -20.16
C THR A 353 4.45 3.98 -20.30
N PHE A 354 4.32 4.76 -19.24
CA PHE A 354 3.66 6.06 -19.29
C PHE A 354 4.36 7.03 -20.27
N ALA A 355 5.68 7.08 -20.26
CA ALA A 355 6.45 7.96 -21.17
C ALA A 355 6.23 7.61 -22.66
N LYS A 356 6.09 6.32 -22.99
CA LYS A 356 5.77 5.86 -24.36
C LYS A 356 4.38 6.30 -24.82
N HIS A 357 3.43 6.35 -23.89
CA HIS A 357 2.07 6.78 -24.17
C HIS A 357 1.91 8.29 -24.30
N SER A 358 2.89 9.10 -23.92
CA SER A 358 2.90 10.55 -24.19
C SER A 358 3.33 10.81 -25.62
N THR A 359 2.37 11.25 -26.45
CA THR A 359 2.56 11.46 -27.90
C THR A 359 2.04 12.83 -28.34
N GLU A 360 2.47 13.28 -29.53
CA GLU A 360 1.98 14.51 -30.12
C GLU A 360 0.47 14.49 -30.40
N SER A 361 -0.09 13.33 -30.81
CA SER A 361 -1.53 13.14 -31.02
C SER A 361 -2.35 13.34 -29.74
N ARG A 362 -1.76 13.08 -28.58
CA ARG A 362 -2.33 13.32 -27.24
C ARG A 362 -1.91 14.68 -26.66
N LYS A 363 -1.32 15.57 -27.46
CA LYS A 363 -0.79 16.86 -27.00
C LYS A 363 0.19 16.73 -25.83
N TRP A 364 0.97 15.67 -25.81
CA TRP A 364 1.96 15.30 -24.81
C TRP A 364 1.40 14.93 -23.42
N TYR A 365 0.09 14.78 -23.26
CA TYR A 365 -0.43 14.05 -22.09
C TYR A 365 0.01 12.59 -22.16
N THR A 366 0.34 11.99 -21.02
CA THR A 366 0.35 10.54 -20.89
C THR A 366 -1.05 10.01 -20.60
N LEU A 367 -1.22 8.70 -20.54
CA LEU A 367 -2.50 8.10 -20.14
C LEU A 367 -2.72 8.28 -18.64
N TRP A 368 -3.98 8.33 -18.23
CA TRP A 368 -4.37 8.32 -16.84
C TRP A 368 -4.22 6.92 -16.23
N ALA A 369 -4.67 5.88 -16.98
CA ALA A 369 -4.58 4.49 -16.59
C ALA A 369 -4.05 3.59 -17.72
N VAL A 370 -3.27 2.59 -17.34
CA VAL A 370 -2.67 1.59 -18.23
C VAL A 370 -2.93 0.21 -17.64
N ASN A 371 -3.39 -0.74 -18.46
CA ASN A 371 -3.50 -2.14 -18.07
C ASN A 371 -2.13 -2.73 -17.68
N PHE A 372 -2.13 -3.80 -16.90
CA PHE A 372 -0.88 -4.45 -16.49
C PHE A 372 -0.07 -5.05 -17.65
N ASP A 373 -0.64 -5.20 -18.83
CA ASP A 373 0.08 -5.59 -20.07
C ASP A 373 0.73 -4.39 -20.80
N GLY A 374 0.52 -3.17 -20.30
CA GLY A 374 1.04 -1.94 -20.90
C GLY A 374 0.12 -1.29 -21.94
N THR A 375 -1.06 -1.82 -22.20
CA THR A 375 -2.04 -1.22 -23.12
C THR A 375 -2.93 -0.18 -22.45
N PRO A 376 -3.54 0.78 -23.18
CA PRO A 376 -4.46 1.74 -22.60
C PRO A 376 -5.67 1.07 -21.94
N HIS A 377 -6.06 1.50 -20.74
CA HIS A 377 -7.25 1.00 -20.06
C HIS A 377 -8.51 1.63 -20.64
N THR A 378 -9.43 0.79 -21.17
CA THR A 378 -10.51 1.24 -22.06
C THR A 378 -11.62 2.04 -21.38
N ILE A 379 -11.81 1.94 -20.05
CA ILE A 379 -12.77 2.78 -19.35
C ILE A 379 -12.37 4.26 -19.40
N ASP A 380 -11.07 4.54 -19.37
CA ASP A 380 -10.50 5.89 -19.30
C ASP A 380 -9.95 6.39 -20.63
N TYR A 381 -9.90 5.52 -21.63
CA TYR A 381 -9.34 5.83 -22.95
C TYR A 381 -10.21 5.24 -24.08
N LYS A 382 -10.69 6.12 -24.97
CA LYS A 382 -11.38 5.72 -26.21
C LYS A 382 -10.50 5.91 -27.45
N ASP A 383 -9.87 7.06 -27.54
CA ASP A 383 -8.91 7.41 -28.60
C ASP A 383 -8.06 8.61 -28.14
N ASP A 384 -7.06 9.03 -28.95
CA ASP A 384 -6.14 10.10 -28.64
C ASP A 384 -6.79 11.49 -28.46
N SER A 385 -8.06 11.64 -28.84
CA SER A 385 -8.84 12.88 -28.65
C SER A 385 -9.76 12.83 -27.42
N TRP A 386 -10.08 11.62 -26.93
CA TRP A 386 -11.07 11.41 -25.88
C TRP A 386 -10.55 10.38 -24.85
N PHE A 387 -9.90 10.88 -23.83
CA PHE A 387 -9.37 10.09 -22.72
C PHE A 387 -9.24 10.96 -21.47
N VAL A 388 -9.16 10.32 -20.30
CA VAL A 388 -8.95 11.00 -19.01
C VAL A 388 -7.51 11.54 -18.93
N ARG A 389 -7.37 12.80 -18.51
CA ARG A 389 -6.10 13.52 -18.45
C ARG A 389 -6.15 14.65 -17.43
N GLU A 390 -5.06 14.80 -16.71
CA GLU A 390 -4.87 15.75 -15.63
C GLU A 390 -3.52 16.45 -15.79
N VAL A 391 -3.50 17.77 -15.58
CA VAL A 391 -2.29 18.58 -15.74
C VAL A 391 -1.18 18.21 -14.75
N PRO A 392 -1.44 18.03 -13.42
CA PRO A 392 -0.36 17.80 -12.46
C PRO A 392 0.45 16.54 -12.76
N ALA A 393 -0.19 15.45 -13.24
CA ALA A 393 0.46 14.15 -13.47
C ALA A 393 1.68 14.25 -14.39
N GLN A 394 1.60 15.06 -15.46
CA GLN A 394 2.69 15.21 -16.43
C GLN A 394 3.98 15.70 -15.75
N PHE A 395 3.83 16.64 -14.84
CA PHE A 395 4.92 17.26 -14.10
C PHE A 395 5.46 16.36 -13.00
N GLU A 396 4.58 15.66 -12.27
CA GLU A 396 5.00 14.73 -11.23
C GLU A 396 5.86 13.59 -11.76
N PHE A 397 5.64 13.12 -12.99
CA PHE A 397 6.54 12.14 -13.63
C PHE A 397 7.99 12.62 -13.69
N VAL A 398 8.22 13.89 -14.01
CA VAL A 398 9.58 14.47 -14.07
C VAL A 398 10.18 14.55 -12.67
N GLU A 399 9.43 15.06 -11.69
CA GLU A 399 9.83 15.15 -10.28
C GLU A 399 10.20 13.78 -9.71
N LYS A 400 9.28 12.82 -9.85
CA LYS A 400 9.44 11.50 -9.24
C LYS A 400 10.52 10.66 -9.93
N ALA A 401 10.74 10.81 -11.25
CA ALA A 401 11.84 10.18 -11.95
C ALA A 401 13.21 10.69 -11.46
N TRP A 402 13.34 12.01 -11.21
CA TRP A 402 14.53 12.56 -10.56
C TRP A 402 14.76 11.96 -9.18
N LYS A 403 13.70 11.81 -8.38
CA LYS A 403 13.78 11.19 -7.07
C LYS A 403 14.22 9.72 -7.15
N GLN A 404 13.76 8.96 -8.17
CA GLN A 404 14.24 7.61 -8.40
C GLN A 404 15.74 7.57 -8.74
N TYR A 405 16.21 8.51 -9.59
CA TYR A 405 17.65 8.64 -9.87
C TYR A 405 18.46 8.94 -8.60
N GLN A 406 17.97 9.81 -7.73
CA GLN A 406 18.62 10.12 -6.46
C GLN A 406 18.72 8.88 -5.54
N TRP A 407 17.68 8.03 -5.49
CA TRP A 407 17.70 6.81 -4.71
C TRP A 407 18.57 5.70 -5.29
N THR A 408 18.62 5.59 -6.63
CA THR A 408 19.21 4.43 -7.31
C THR A 408 20.57 4.69 -7.92
N GLY A 409 20.87 5.92 -8.30
CA GLY A 409 21.98 6.25 -9.20
C GLY A 409 21.81 5.70 -10.62
N ASP A 410 20.63 5.10 -10.92
CA ASP A 410 20.38 4.47 -12.22
C ASP A 410 20.19 5.51 -13.32
N LYS A 411 21.21 5.62 -14.18
CA LYS A 411 21.24 6.59 -15.28
C LYS A 411 20.12 6.43 -16.30
N ARG A 412 19.46 5.25 -16.33
CA ARG A 412 18.30 5.06 -17.23
C ARG A 412 17.20 6.08 -16.96
N TYR A 413 17.00 6.53 -15.72
CA TYR A 413 16.02 7.57 -15.40
C TYR A 413 16.30 8.92 -16.05
N ILE A 414 17.56 9.21 -16.44
CA ILE A 414 17.95 10.47 -17.05
C ILE A 414 18.53 10.32 -18.47
N GLU A 415 18.76 9.08 -18.94
CA GLU A 415 19.38 8.82 -20.25
C GLU A 415 18.49 8.00 -21.20
N ASP A 416 17.47 7.27 -20.70
CA ASP A 416 16.57 6.50 -21.57
C ASP A 416 15.87 7.42 -22.57
N PRO A 417 15.90 7.12 -23.89
CA PRO A 417 15.38 8.02 -24.90
C PRO A 417 13.87 8.32 -24.78
N ASP A 418 13.05 7.35 -24.33
CA ASP A 418 11.61 7.55 -24.17
C ASP A 418 11.32 8.48 -22.99
N LEU A 419 12.03 8.25 -21.85
CA LEU A 419 11.91 9.07 -20.66
C LEU A 419 12.41 10.50 -20.93
N TRP A 420 13.61 10.65 -21.49
CA TRP A 420 14.18 11.96 -21.77
C TRP A 420 13.35 12.79 -22.76
N ARG A 421 12.85 12.15 -23.82
CA ARG A 421 11.89 12.78 -24.74
C ARG A 421 10.66 13.27 -24.00
N PHE A 422 10.08 12.43 -23.13
CA PHE A 422 8.89 12.77 -22.36
C PHE A 422 9.13 13.99 -21.47
N TYR A 423 10.18 14.00 -20.64
CA TYR A 423 10.49 15.12 -19.76
C TYR A 423 10.69 16.43 -20.53
N THR A 424 11.47 16.36 -21.61
CA THR A 424 11.70 17.54 -22.46
C THR A 424 10.40 18.05 -23.05
N LYS A 425 9.55 17.16 -23.56
CA LYS A 425 8.25 17.55 -24.15
C LYS A 425 7.29 18.12 -23.12
N VAL A 426 7.26 17.59 -21.91
CA VAL A 426 6.43 18.12 -20.82
C VAL A 426 6.88 19.56 -20.46
N LEU A 427 8.16 19.82 -20.33
CA LEU A 427 8.67 21.14 -19.92
C LEU A 427 8.71 22.17 -21.07
N THR A 428 8.45 21.75 -22.31
CA THR A 428 8.49 22.64 -23.50
C THR A 428 7.17 22.65 -24.25
N ASP A 429 6.93 21.67 -25.13
CA ASP A 429 5.78 21.65 -26.04
C ASP A 429 4.46 21.54 -25.29
N TYR A 430 4.41 20.75 -24.21
CA TYR A 430 3.18 20.57 -23.41
C TYR A 430 2.75 21.91 -22.79
N ILE A 431 3.64 22.61 -22.08
CA ILE A 431 3.32 23.94 -21.51
C ILE A 431 2.85 24.89 -22.62
N THR A 432 3.62 24.98 -23.73
CA THR A 432 3.27 25.88 -24.84
C THR A 432 1.91 25.57 -25.47
N LEU A 433 1.52 24.30 -25.53
CA LEU A 433 0.22 23.87 -26.08
C LEU A 433 -0.96 24.07 -25.13
N HIS A 434 -0.67 24.23 -23.84
CA HIS A 434 -1.67 24.34 -22.78
C HIS A 434 -1.52 25.64 -21.97
N ASP A 435 -1.14 26.74 -22.62
CA ASP A 435 -1.01 28.09 -22.05
C ASP A 435 -1.60 29.07 -23.07
N ASP A 436 -2.89 28.86 -23.44
CA ASP A 436 -3.57 29.62 -24.50
C ASP A 436 -4.81 30.40 -24.04
N GLN A 437 -5.30 30.15 -22.82
CA GLN A 437 -6.48 30.84 -22.25
C GLN A 437 -6.06 32.06 -21.41
N ASP A 438 -4.97 31.98 -20.62
CA ASP A 438 -4.36 33.07 -19.84
C ASP A 438 -2.83 32.99 -19.96
N PRO A 439 -2.23 33.34 -21.10
CA PRO A 439 -0.80 33.13 -21.40
C PRO A 439 0.13 33.74 -20.35
N ASN A 440 0.65 32.89 -19.44
CA ASN A 440 1.51 33.29 -18.32
C ASN A 440 2.63 32.27 -18.04
N GLY A 441 2.73 31.21 -18.85
CA GLY A 441 3.71 30.13 -18.69
C GLY A 441 3.28 28.98 -17.78
N ILE A 442 2.00 28.98 -17.32
CA ILE A 442 1.44 27.90 -16.52
C ILE A 442 0.59 26.99 -17.41
N ALA A 443 0.74 25.69 -17.27
CA ALA A 443 -0.07 24.74 -18.01
C ALA A 443 -1.52 24.74 -17.51
N GLU A 444 -2.45 24.88 -18.45
CA GLU A 444 -3.87 25.07 -18.22
C GLU A 444 -4.68 23.77 -18.44
N GLY A 445 -5.80 23.68 -17.71
CA GLY A 445 -6.88 22.73 -17.99
C GLY A 445 -7.97 23.33 -18.88
N TYR A 446 -8.78 22.45 -19.49
CA TYR A 446 -9.82 22.85 -20.44
C TYR A 446 -11.25 22.50 -19.99
N GLY A 447 -11.40 21.84 -18.85
CA GLY A 447 -12.70 21.42 -18.33
C GLY A 447 -12.59 20.27 -17.35
N GLY A 448 -13.47 19.27 -17.49
CA GLY A 448 -13.42 18.05 -16.71
C GLY A 448 -12.28 17.11 -17.14
N ILE A 449 -12.22 15.94 -16.50
CA ILE A 449 -11.11 14.99 -16.68
C ILE A 449 -10.94 14.52 -18.15
N PHE A 450 -12.00 14.44 -18.94
CA PHE A 450 -11.92 14.06 -20.36
C PHE A 450 -11.51 15.21 -21.28
N GLU A 451 -11.68 16.46 -20.87
CA GLU A 451 -11.23 17.65 -21.59
C GLU A 451 -9.80 18.04 -21.21
N GLY A 452 -9.35 17.62 -20.04
CA GLY A 452 -8.07 17.96 -19.42
C GLY A 452 -8.30 18.81 -18.17
N SER A 453 -8.28 18.18 -16.98
CA SER A 453 -8.42 18.88 -15.71
C SER A 453 -7.13 19.59 -15.30
N ALA A 454 -7.24 20.85 -14.85
CA ALA A 454 -6.10 21.58 -14.30
C ALA A 454 -5.63 21.04 -12.93
N THR A 455 -6.45 20.21 -12.27
CA THR A 455 -6.28 19.77 -10.89
C THR A 455 -6.61 18.29 -10.74
N TYR A 456 -6.06 17.65 -9.71
CA TYR A 456 -6.47 16.34 -9.20
C TYR A 456 -7.81 16.37 -8.45
N ASN A 457 -8.30 17.54 -8.05
CA ASN A 457 -9.61 17.66 -7.44
C ASN A 457 -10.71 17.52 -8.51
N GLU A 458 -11.32 16.35 -8.57
CA GLU A 458 -12.32 15.99 -9.59
C GLU A 458 -13.71 16.58 -9.34
N ARG A 459 -13.89 17.37 -8.28
CA ARG A 459 -15.23 17.82 -7.83
C ARG A 459 -15.54 19.23 -8.25
N GLY A 460 -16.18 19.36 -9.43
CA GLY A 460 -17.12 20.45 -9.75
C GLY A 460 -16.58 21.81 -10.11
N GLU A 461 -15.36 22.13 -9.76
CA GLU A 461 -14.67 23.29 -10.30
C GLU A 461 -13.97 22.84 -11.59
N PHE A 462 -14.06 23.67 -12.61
CA PHE A 462 -13.30 23.45 -13.85
C PHE A 462 -12.34 24.63 -14.05
N PRO A 463 -11.31 24.75 -13.18
CA PRO A 463 -10.35 25.84 -13.29
C PRO A 463 -9.55 25.71 -14.58
N ILE A 464 -8.99 26.84 -15.02
CA ILE A 464 -7.95 26.84 -16.05
C ILE A 464 -6.58 26.56 -15.44
N GLU A 465 -6.33 27.07 -14.23
CA GLU A 465 -5.10 26.83 -13.47
C GLU A 465 -5.42 26.46 -12.02
N ALA A 466 -4.60 25.63 -11.40
CA ALA A 466 -4.79 25.19 -10.03
C ALA A 466 -3.47 25.03 -9.26
N GLY A 467 -3.56 25.09 -7.93
CA GLY A 467 -2.40 25.07 -7.03
C GLY A 467 -1.55 23.80 -7.11
N ASP A 468 -2.19 22.64 -7.30
CA ASP A 468 -1.51 21.36 -7.53
C ASP A 468 -0.82 21.32 -8.92
N GLY A 469 -1.44 21.89 -9.95
CA GLY A 469 -0.85 22.03 -11.29
C GLY A 469 0.42 22.89 -11.28
N ILE A 470 0.34 24.12 -10.79
CA ILE A 470 1.49 25.04 -10.75
C ILE A 470 2.59 24.55 -9.77
N GLY A 471 2.20 23.96 -8.64
CA GLY A 471 3.15 23.37 -7.69
C GLY A 471 3.93 22.22 -8.31
N SER A 472 3.25 21.31 -9.02
CA SER A 472 3.88 20.19 -9.73
C SER A 472 4.76 20.67 -10.89
N GLN A 473 4.32 21.69 -11.65
CA GLN A 473 5.13 22.32 -12.72
C GLN A 473 6.43 22.92 -12.15
N TYR A 474 6.37 23.58 -11.01
CA TYR A 474 7.54 24.11 -10.32
C TYR A 474 8.53 22.98 -9.96
N GLN A 475 8.09 21.91 -9.30
CA GLN A 475 8.95 20.80 -8.93
C GLN A 475 9.52 20.06 -10.14
N ALA A 476 8.74 19.89 -11.20
CA ALA A 476 9.25 19.34 -12.45
C ALA A 476 10.36 20.20 -13.07
N THR A 477 10.21 21.53 -13.00
CA THR A 477 11.23 22.46 -13.50
C THR A 477 12.52 22.38 -12.69
N VAL A 478 12.43 22.29 -11.36
CA VAL A 478 13.57 22.06 -10.45
C VAL A 478 14.24 20.71 -10.75
N ALA A 479 13.46 19.64 -10.89
CA ALA A 479 13.95 18.31 -11.17
C ALA A 479 14.65 18.22 -12.53
N TYR A 480 14.07 18.82 -13.56
CA TYR A 480 14.66 18.83 -14.91
C TYR A 480 15.98 19.60 -14.95
N ALA A 481 16.08 20.74 -14.25
CA ALA A 481 17.34 21.46 -14.09
C ALA A 481 18.41 20.60 -13.42
N ALA A 482 18.04 19.84 -12.40
CA ALA A 482 18.93 18.92 -11.69
C ALA A 482 19.36 17.73 -12.59
N MET A 483 18.43 17.17 -13.37
CA MET A 483 18.72 16.11 -14.35
C MET A 483 19.71 16.60 -15.42
N LEU A 484 19.55 17.82 -15.93
CA LEU A 484 20.48 18.43 -16.89
C LEU A 484 21.88 18.58 -16.26
N GLY A 485 21.96 18.99 -14.99
CA GLY A 485 23.22 19.04 -14.25
C GLY A 485 23.89 17.66 -14.13
N ALA A 486 23.12 16.62 -13.83
CA ALA A 486 23.59 15.24 -13.74
C ALA A 486 24.04 14.67 -15.11
N ARG A 487 23.51 15.21 -16.21
CA ARG A 487 23.91 14.93 -17.60
C ARG A 487 25.08 15.79 -18.06
N GLU A 488 25.66 16.62 -17.19
CA GLU A 488 26.74 17.57 -17.48
C GLU A 488 26.33 18.71 -18.45
N GLU A 489 25.05 18.95 -18.66
CA GLU A 489 24.49 20.01 -19.50
C GLU A 489 24.31 21.31 -18.70
N TYR A 490 25.41 21.80 -18.09
CA TYR A 490 25.40 22.86 -17.05
C TYR A 490 24.80 24.19 -17.50
N SER A 491 24.95 24.58 -18.76
CA SER A 491 24.41 25.84 -19.29
C SER A 491 22.88 25.79 -19.34
N GLU A 492 22.32 24.69 -19.80
CA GLU A 492 20.86 24.46 -19.82
C GLU A 492 20.33 24.29 -18.40
N ALA A 493 21.03 23.57 -17.53
CA ALA A 493 20.69 23.42 -16.13
C ALA A 493 20.52 24.80 -15.44
N ALA A 494 21.44 25.73 -15.65
CA ALA A 494 21.38 27.08 -15.10
C ALA A 494 20.15 27.86 -15.62
N LEU A 495 19.83 27.76 -16.91
CA LEU A 495 18.62 28.39 -17.48
C LEU A 495 17.32 27.83 -16.87
N TRP A 496 17.26 26.52 -16.63
CA TRP A 496 16.08 25.89 -16.03
C TRP A 496 15.98 26.18 -14.53
N GLN A 497 17.10 26.32 -13.81
CA GLN A 497 17.11 26.82 -12.43
C GLN A 497 16.56 28.24 -12.33
N GLU A 498 16.94 29.12 -13.26
CA GLU A 498 16.39 30.48 -13.34
C GLU A 498 14.90 30.48 -13.62
N LYS A 499 14.40 29.63 -14.55
CA LYS A 499 12.96 29.47 -14.83
C LYS A 499 12.20 28.98 -13.59
N ALA A 500 12.75 28.01 -12.84
CA ALA A 500 12.14 27.54 -11.61
C ALA A 500 12.02 28.67 -10.59
N GLN A 501 13.06 29.48 -10.41
CA GLN A 501 13.00 30.63 -9.52
C GLN A 501 11.99 31.67 -9.98
N GLN A 502 11.96 31.99 -11.28
CA GLN A 502 10.97 32.93 -11.83
C GLN A 502 9.52 32.46 -11.64
N LEU A 503 9.27 31.14 -11.79
CA LEU A 503 7.95 30.57 -11.54
C LEU A 503 7.56 30.66 -10.06
N LYS A 504 8.50 30.42 -9.15
CA LYS A 504 8.29 30.55 -7.71
C LYS A 504 8.03 32.00 -7.30
N ASP A 505 8.80 32.94 -7.84
CA ASP A 505 8.62 34.38 -7.59
C ASP A 505 7.23 34.82 -8.11
N PHE A 506 6.89 34.46 -9.34
CA PHE A 506 5.59 34.77 -9.93
C PHE A 506 4.43 34.20 -9.10
N PHE A 507 4.53 32.96 -8.64
CA PHE A 507 3.52 32.36 -7.75
C PHE A 507 3.34 33.19 -6.48
N ASN A 508 4.42 33.55 -5.78
CA ASN A 508 4.34 34.20 -4.48
C ASN A 508 4.00 35.70 -4.58
N GLU A 509 4.40 36.39 -5.65
CA GLU A 509 4.24 37.83 -5.81
C GLU A 509 2.96 38.21 -6.57
N GLU A 510 2.46 37.34 -7.47
CA GLU A 510 1.34 37.66 -8.36
C GLU A 510 0.24 36.60 -8.39
N TRP A 511 0.57 35.35 -8.77
CA TRP A 511 -0.43 34.32 -9.04
C TRP A 511 -1.27 33.96 -7.82
N SER A 512 -0.65 33.81 -6.65
CA SER A 512 -1.32 33.37 -5.43
C SER A 512 -1.98 34.51 -4.63
N ILE A 513 -2.00 35.72 -5.15
CA ILE A 513 -2.49 36.92 -4.46
C ILE A 513 -3.91 37.27 -4.91
N VAL A 514 -4.87 37.36 -3.98
CA VAL A 514 -6.21 37.90 -4.20
C VAL A 514 -6.23 39.43 -4.01
N ASP A 515 -5.74 39.89 -2.87
CA ASP A 515 -5.69 41.32 -2.49
C ASP A 515 -4.29 41.72 -2.05
N PRO A 516 -3.55 42.54 -2.84
CA PRO A 516 -2.19 42.96 -2.49
C PRO A 516 -2.09 43.72 -1.15
N ASN A 517 -3.23 44.24 -0.63
CA ASN A 517 -3.24 44.89 0.69
C ASN A 517 -3.41 43.93 1.85
N LYS A 518 -3.54 42.63 1.59
CA LYS A 518 -3.66 41.56 2.58
C LYS A 518 -2.63 40.47 2.35
N PRO A 519 -1.36 40.73 2.63
CA PRO A 519 -0.25 39.84 2.29
C PRO A 519 -0.25 38.51 3.06
N LEU A 520 -1.08 38.36 4.09
CA LEU A 520 -1.23 37.12 4.88
C LEU A 520 -2.51 36.34 4.55
N ASP A 521 -3.30 36.80 3.57
CA ASP A 521 -4.45 36.01 3.09
C ASP A 521 -3.99 34.65 2.54
N ASN A 522 -4.89 33.67 2.59
CA ASN A 522 -4.64 32.35 2.01
C ASN A 522 -4.18 32.47 0.55
N TYR A 523 -3.34 31.52 0.15
CA TYR A 523 -2.93 31.42 -1.25
C TYR A 523 -4.14 31.15 -2.14
N VAL A 524 -4.18 31.78 -3.31
CA VAL A 524 -5.07 31.34 -4.41
C VAL A 524 -4.71 29.89 -4.73
N ASN A 525 -5.72 29.06 -4.87
CA ASN A 525 -5.58 27.66 -5.22
C ASN A 525 -6.26 27.31 -6.55
N ILE A 526 -7.11 28.21 -7.07
CA ILE A 526 -7.84 28.04 -8.34
C ILE A 526 -7.94 29.39 -9.06
N VAL A 527 -7.69 29.38 -10.37
CA VAL A 527 -8.01 30.46 -11.32
C VAL A 527 -9.04 29.96 -12.31
N GLN A 528 -10.19 30.64 -12.34
CA GLN A 528 -11.30 30.32 -13.24
C GLN A 528 -11.11 31.00 -14.61
N ARG A 529 -11.78 30.49 -15.64
CA ARG A 529 -11.74 31.04 -17.02
C ARG A 529 -12.16 32.52 -17.15
N ASP A 530 -12.98 33.00 -16.25
CA ASP A 530 -13.38 34.42 -16.22
C ASP A 530 -12.41 35.32 -15.42
N GLY A 531 -11.29 34.74 -14.98
CA GLY A 531 -10.27 35.40 -14.16
C GLY A 531 -10.62 35.46 -12.66
N PHE A 532 -11.71 34.82 -12.22
CA PHE A 532 -12.04 34.74 -10.80
C PHE A 532 -11.02 33.85 -10.07
N ARG A 533 -10.55 34.31 -8.93
CA ARG A 533 -9.53 33.64 -8.09
C ARG A 533 -10.13 33.18 -6.77
N MET A 534 -9.96 31.90 -6.46
CA MET A 534 -10.44 31.30 -5.21
C MET A 534 -9.25 31.05 -4.28
N ASN A 535 -9.47 31.23 -2.98
CA ASN A 535 -8.49 30.93 -1.92
C ASN A 535 -9.14 30.20 -0.73
N ASP A 536 -10.27 29.54 -0.98
CA ASP A 536 -10.90 28.60 -0.06
C ASP A 536 -10.14 27.27 -0.04
N PHE A 537 -10.53 26.37 0.86
CA PHE A 537 -9.90 25.04 0.91
C PHE A 537 -10.39 24.17 -0.25
N GLY A 538 -9.48 23.71 -1.09
CA GLY A 538 -9.73 22.92 -2.30
C GLY A 538 -9.01 21.58 -2.32
N LYS A 539 -8.73 20.95 -1.17
CA LYS A 539 -8.06 19.66 -1.08
C LYS A 539 -6.69 19.66 -1.79
N GLU A 540 -6.50 18.79 -2.80
CA GLU A 540 -5.23 18.61 -3.52
C GLU A 540 -4.67 19.96 -3.98
N ASN A 541 -5.48 20.81 -4.58
CA ASN A 541 -5.04 22.12 -5.04
C ASN A 541 -4.68 23.10 -3.89
N SER A 542 -4.92 22.72 -2.63
CA SER A 542 -4.47 23.47 -1.46
C SER A 542 -3.18 22.92 -0.86
N TRP A 543 -3.15 21.61 -0.49
CA TRP A 543 -1.97 21.09 0.20
C TRP A 543 -0.77 20.79 -0.73
N PHE A 544 -0.98 20.61 -2.03
CA PHE A 544 0.12 20.45 -2.97
C PHE A 544 1.03 21.69 -3.03
N MET A 545 0.50 22.90 -2.90
CA MET A 545 1.33 24.11 -2.97
C MET A 545 2.49 24.10 -1.94
N PRO A 546 2.26 23.94 -0.62
CA PRO A 546 3.35 23.80 0.33
C PRO A 546 4.10 22.45 0.18
N MET A 547 3.43 21.35 -0.15
CA MET A 547 4.06 20.05 -0.38
C MET A 547 5.08 20.12 -1.52
N LYS A 548 4.78 20.82 -2.60
CA LYS A 548 5.67 21.05 -3.75
C LYS A 548 6.66 22.22 -3.54
N LEU A 549 6.70 22.81 -2.37
CA LEU A 549 7.65 23.87 -1.98
C LEU A 549 7.60 25.13 -2.86
N ILE A 550 6.51 25.38 -3.57
CA ILE A 550 6.35 26.59 -4.36
C ILE A 550 6.06 27.81 -3.48
N THR A 551 5.43 27.59 -2.31
CA THR A 551 5.19 28.61 -1.31
C THR A 551 6.49 29.13 -0.68
N GLU A 552 6.58 30.42 -0.43
CA GLU A 552 7.71 30.99 0.33
C GLU A 552 7.55 30.71 1.83
N PRO A 553 8.61 30.19 2.50
CA PRO A 553 8.60 30.02 3.95
C PRO A 553 8.41 31.34 4.68
N GLY A 554 7.60 31.34 5.74
CA GLY A 554 7.35 32.51 6.59
C GLY A 554 5.92 32.56 7.12
N GLU A 555 5.54 33.68 7.70
CA GLU A 555 4.27 33.85 8.42
C GLU A 555 3.03 33.47 7.57
N ARG A 556 3.02 33.81 6.28
CA ARG A 556 1.92 33.45 5.37
C ARG A 556 1.82 31.94 5.19
N ASN A 557 2.95 31.27 4.93
CA ASN A 557 2.96 29.83 4.75
C ASN A 557 2.61 29.08 6.05
N ASP A 558 3.10 29.57 7.20
CA ASP A 558 2.77 28.99 8.49
C ASP A 558 1.27 29.10 8.79
N SER A 559 0.66 30.26 8.54
CA SER A 559 -0.80 30.46 8.65
C SER A 559 -1.58 29.59 7.67
N TYR A 560 -1.03 29.37 6.48
CA TYR A 560 -1.68 28.52 5.47
C TYR A 560 -1.62 27.02 5.86
N LEU A 561 -0.53 26.56 6.44
CA LEU A 561 -0.45 25.20 7.00
C LEU A 561 -1.44 25.01 8.15
N ASP A 562 -1.65 26.03 9.00
CA ASP A 562 -2.69 26.00 10.03
C ASP A 562 -4.09 25.94 9.42
N PHE A 563 -4.35 26.72 8.35
CA PHE A 563 -5.61 26.70 7.61
C PHE A 563 -5.89 25.29 7.01
N ILE A 564 -4.87 24.61 6.44
CA ILE A 564 -4.99 23.22 5.98
C ILE A 564 -5.37 22.30 7.14
N THR A 565 -4.67 22.43 8.29
CA THR A 565 -4.91 21.63 9.50
C THR A 565 -6.37 21.79 10.00
N GLU A 566 -6.87 23.02 10.03
CA GLU A 566 -8.24 23.32 10.47
C GLU A 566 -9.30 22.68 9.56
N ASN A 567 -9.10 22.72 8.24
CA ASN A 567 -10.04 22.12 7.28
C ASN A 567 -10.01 20.60 7.28
N LEU A 568 -8.85 19.98 7.48
CA LEU A 568 -8.75 18.53 7.62
C LEU A 568 -9.33 18.00 8.95
N GLY A 569 -9.36 18.83 10.00
CA GLY A 569 -9.89 18.50 11.32
C GLY A 569 -9.21 17.27 11.94
N ASP A 570 -10.02 16.26 12.28
CA ASP A 570 -9.56 15.00 12.84
C ASP A 570 -9.72 13.81 11.87
N GLY A 571 -9.89 14.08 10.58
CA GLY A 571 -10.01 13.06 9.54
C GLY A 571 -11.38 13.00 8.89
N ILE A 572 -11.69 11.87 8.26
CA ILE A 572 -12.91 11.65 7.48
C ILE A 572 -14.18 12.09 8.24
N GLY A 573 -14.93 13.00 7.65
CA GLY A 573 -16.22 13.46 8.18
C GLY A 573 -16.14 14.37 9.41
N SER A 574 -14.95 14.76 9.86
CA SER A 574 -14.79 15.62 11.05
C SER A 574 -15.11 17.09 10.78
N THR A 575 -14.91 17.53 9.55
CA THR A 575 -15.30 18.86 9.06
C THR A 575 -16.05 18.72 7.72
N PRO A 576 -16.80 19.74 7.27
CA PRO A 576 -17.45 19.72 5.95
C PRO A 576 -16.46 19.61 4.77
N GLU A 577 -15.23 20.07 4.97
CA GLU A 577 -14.19 20.15 3.94
C GLU A 577 -13.24 18.95 3.98
N ALA A 578 -13.26 18.16 5.05
CA ALA A 578 -12.40 16.97 5.20
C ALA A 578 -12.69 15.97 4.06
N PRO A 579 -11.64 15.43 3.40
CA PRO A 579 -11.82 14.38 2.40
C PRO A 579 -12.60 13.17 2.95
N TYR A 580 -13.37 12.52 2.09
CA TYR A 580 -14.15 11.32 2.47
C TYR A 580 -13.37 10.02 2.27
N ASN A 581 -12.32 10.05 1.45
CA ASN A 581 -11.51 8.90 1.10
C ASN A 581 -10.17 8.93 1.83
N ILE A 582 -9.68 7.77 2.22
CA ILE A 582 -8.43 7.61 2.97
C ILE A 582 -7.21 8.02 2.14
N GLU A 583 -7.24 7.85 0.82
CA GLU A 583 -6.14 8.13 -0.10
C GLU A 583 -5.67 9.59 0.01
N ALA A 584 -6.59 10.52 0.18
CA ALA A 584 -6.25 11.94 0.34
C ALA A 584 -5.35 12.22 1.55
N TYR A 585 -5.47 11.42 2.63
CA TYR A 585 -4.69 11.62 3.86
C TYR A 585 -3.26 11.08 3.75
N THR A 586 -2.95 10.30 2.74
CA THR A 586 -1.60 9.77 2.52
C THR A 586 -0.59 10.86 2.10
N TYR A 587 -1.08 11.93 1.46
CA TYR A 587 -0.28 13.11 1.07
C TYR A 587 0.04 14.06 2.23
N ILE A 588 -0.74 14.00 3.30
CA ILE A 588 -0.70 15.03 4.34
C ILE A 588 0.60 15.03 5.15
N PRO A 589 1.20 13.89 5.55
CA PRO A 589 2.52 13.91 6.20
C PRO A 589 3.60 14.60 5.33
N GLU A 590 3.60 14.38 4.00
CA GLU A 590 4.54 15.01 3.07
C GLU A 590 4.38 16.54 2.99
N THR A 591 3.20 17.05 3.31
CA THR A 591 2.93 18.50 3.37
C THR A 591 3.61 19.16 4.55
N TYR A 592 3.73 18.49 5.69
CA TYR A 592 4.23 19.07 6.95
C TYR A 592 5.72 18.82 7.23
N PHE A 593 6.27 17.66 6.87
CA PHE A 593 7.69 17.32 7.13
C PHE A 593 8.67 18.35 6.58
N PRO A 594 8.51 18.93 5.38
CA PRO A 594 9.45 19.90 4.83
C PRO A 594 9.60 21.17 5.70
N TYR A 595 8.59 21.50 6.51
CA TYR A 595 8.55 22.67 7.37
C TYR A 595 8.83 22.35 8.83
N ASN A 596 9.32 21.12 9.12
CA ASN A 596 9.61 20.64 10.48
C ASN A 596 8.38 20.66 11.41
N ARG A 597 7.18 20.54 10.84
CA ARG A 597 5.91 20.42 11.57
C ARG A 597 5.62 18.94 11.88
N ASN A 598 6.52 18.37 12.68
CA ASN A 598 6.59 16.94 12.91
C ASN A 598 5.37 16.38 13.66
N ALA A 599 4.77 17.17 14.56
CA ALA A 599 3.60 16.75 15.31
C ALA A 599 2.37 16.57 14.41
N GLU A 600 2.17 17.50 13.47
CA GLU A 600 1.09 17.42 12.48
C GLU A 600 1.32 16.26 11.51
N ALA A 601 2.52 16.09 10.99
CA ALA A 601 2.86 14.97 10.13
C ALA A 601 2.62 13.63 10.85
N TRP A 602 3.09 13.51 12.09
CA TRP A 602 2.92 12.31 12.90
C TRP A 602 1.45 12.03 13.23
N LYS A 603 0.62 13.06 13.51
CA LYS A 603 -0.83 12.92 13.69
C LYS A 603 -1.47 12.15 12.52
N TRP A 604 -1.10 12.49 11.30
CA TRP A 604 -1.68 11.87 10.11
C TRP A 604 -1.13 10.47 9.84
N MET A 605 0.12 10.19 10.15
CA MET A 605 0.64 8.82 10.14
C MET A 605 -0.09 7.95 11.18
N GLN A 606 -0.33 8.47 12.40
CA GLN A 606 -1.11 7.78 13.44
C GLN A 606 -2.55 7.51 12.95
N TYR A 607 -3.18 8.50 12.32
CA TYR A 607 -4.52 8.36 11.77
C TYR A 607 -4.59 7.21 10.76
N ILE A 608 -3.65 7.11 9.82
CA ILE A 608 -3.58 6.00 8.88
C ILE A 608 -3.42 4.65 9.60
N MET A 609 -2.53 4.56 10.60
CA MET A 609 -2.35 3.36 11.40
C MET A 609 -3.63 2.94 12.15
N ASP A 610 -4.45 3.91 12.57
CA ASP A 610 -5.67 3.67 13.33
C ASP A 610 -6.80 3.11 12.46
N ILE A 611 -6.92 3.60 11.23
CA ILE A 611 -8.08 3.30 10.39
C ILE A 611 -7.78 2.38 9.20
N LYS A 612 -6.53 1.91 9.02
CA LYS A 612 -6.15 1.04 7.90
C LYS A 612 -6.96 -0.27 7.82
N ASP A 613 -7.41 -0.77 8.95
CA ASP A 613 -8.19 -2.00 9.07
C ASP A 613 -9.72 -1.77 9.05
N GLU A 614 -10.16 -0.49 9.01
CA GLU A 614 -11.56 -0.12 8.85
C GLU A 614 -12.03 -0.36 7.41
N PRO A 615 -13.33 -0.62 7.19
CA PRO A 615 -13.88 -0.77 5.85
C PRO A 615 -13.61 0.46 4.97
N HIS A 616 -13.22 0.23 3.72
CA HIS A 616 -13.06 1.30 2.74
C HIS A 616 -14.41 1.86 2.30
N GLU A 617 -14.47 3.14 1.88
CA GLU A 617 -15.70 3.78 1.37
C GLU A 617 -16.30 3.07 0.14
N ARG A 618 -15.45 2.38 -0.65
CA ARG A 618 -15.86 1.44 -1.70
C ARG A 618 -15.79 0.01 -1.14
N PRO A 619 -16.93 -0.67 -0.95
CA PRO A 619 -16.94 -2.03 -0.37
C PRO A 619 -16.13 -3.05 -1.17
N THR A 620 -16.04 -2.89 -2.51
CA THR A 620 -15.23 -3.75 -3.40
C THR A 620 -13.74 -3.68 -3.12
N GLN A 621 -13.28 -2.63 -2.44
CA GLN A 621 -11.88 -2.43 -2.06
C GLN A 621 -11.48 -3.22 -0.81
N GLY A 622 -12.42 -3.63 0.03
CA GLY A 622 -12.15 -4.27 1.31
C GLY A 622 -11.91 -3.25 2.43
N THR A 623 -10.76 -3.33 3.09
CA THR A 623 -10.36 -2.34 4.12
C THR A 623 -9.62 -1.15 3.50
N ASN A 624 -9.47 -0.07 4.28
CA ASN A 624 -8.65 1.07 3.88
C ASN A 624 -7.22 0.65 3.49
N GLY A 625 -6.62 -0.27 4.25
CA GLY A 625 -5.28 -0.79 3.97
C GLY A 625 -5.19 -1.70 2.74
N ASP A 626 -6.32 -2.10 2.15
CA ASP A 626 -6.33 -2.83 0.87
C ASP A 626 -6.16 -1.89 -0.33
N TYR A 627 -6.29 -0.58 -0.15
CA TYR A 627 -5.91 0.37 -1.19
C TYR A 627 -4.37 0.49 -1.26
N PRO A 628 -3.75 0.23 -2.42
CA PRO A 628 -2.29 0.09 -2.52
C PRO A 628 -1.51 1.29 -1.99
N GLU A 629 -1.94 2.50 -2.31
CA GLU A 629 -1.28 3.75 -1.95
C GLU A 629 -1.00 3.86 -0.44
N ILE A 630 -1.87 3.30 0.40
CA ILE A 630 -1.75 3.38 1.86
C ILE A 630 -0.45 2.73 2.36
N SER A 631 -0.14 1.52 1.89
CA SER A 631 1.07 0.81 2.31
C SER A 631 2.35 1.44 1.75
N PHE A 632 2.35 1.80 0.46
CA PHE A 632 3.51 2.40 -0.19
C PHE A 632 3.88 3.76 0.43
N THR A 633 2.89 4.63 0.65
CA THR A 633 3.14 5.95 1.23
C THR A 633 3.49 5.89 2.72
N PHE A 634 2.98 4.90 3.45
CA PHE A 634 3.41 4.69 4.83
C PHE A 634 4.89 4.34 4.92
N ILE A 635 5.42 3.52 3.98
CA ILE A 635 6.85 3.22 3.88
C ILE A 635 7.64 4.50 3.60
N SER A 636 7.28 5.27 2.56
CA SER A 636 8.01 6.50 2.21
C SER A 636 7.93 7.56 3.32
N ASN A 637 6.77 7.78 3.94
CA ASN A 637 6.62 8.71 5.05
C ASN A 637 7.43 8.31 6.30
N THR A 638 7.64 7.02 6.53
CA THR A 638 8.54 6.57 7.60
C THR A 638 9.99 6.87 7.27
N ILE A 639 10.46 6.54 6.07
CA ILE A 639 11.87 6.64 5.70
C ILE A 639 12.27 8.07 5.28
N GLU A 640 11.53 8.67 4.34
CA GLU A 640 11.83 10.02 3.86
C GLU A 640 11.30 11.10 4.81
N GLY A 641 10.18 10.82 5.48
CA GLY A 641 9.53 11.71 6.43
C GLY A 641 10.18 11.64 7.84
N LEU A 642 9.79 10.66 8.66
CA LEU A 642 10.25 10.55 10.05
C LEU A 642 11.77 10.44 10.19
N MET A 643 12.44 9.64 9.35
CA MET A 643 13.89 9.50 9.34
C MET A 643 14.59 10.61 8.53
N GLY A 644 13.85 11.41 7.77
CA GLY A 644 14.35 12.55 7.00
C GLY A 644 15.48 12.22 6.04
N ILE A 645 15.45 11.01 5.43
CA ILE A 645 16.49 10.54 4.52
C ILE A 645 16.31 11.20 3.16
N LYS A 646 17.38 11.85 2.68
CA LYS A 646 17.47 12.45 1.34
C LYS A 646 18.65 11.82 0.63
N PRO A 647 18.42 10.87 -0.29
CA PRO A 647 19.48 10.16 -0.98
C PRO A 647 20.10 10.99 -2.10
N ASP A 648 21.36 10.68 -2.41
CA ASP A 648 22.07 11.12 -3.61
C ASP A 648 23.05 10.00 -4.00
N ALA A 649 22.49 8.86 -4.41
CA ALA A 649 23.23 7.63 -4.65
C ALA A 649 24.32 7.80 -5.73
N ALA A 650 24.04 8.56 -6.78
CA ALA A 650 24.97 8.79 -7.87
C ALA A 650 26.26 9.52 -7.41
N ASN A 651 26.19 10.30 -6.32
CA ASN A 651 27.30 11.01 -5.72
C ASN A 651 27.80 10.37 -4.42
N HIS A 652 27.37 9.15 -4.10
CA HIS A 652 27.68 8.45 -2.85
C HIS A 652 27.44 9.31 -1.61
N ARG A 653 26.29 9.98 -1.56
CA ARG A 653 25.94 10.92 -0.51
C ARG A 653 24.55 10.68 0.02
N VAL A 654 24.38 10.93 1.34
CA VAL A 654 23.07 10.93 1.99
C VAL A 654 22.97 12.10 2.98
N VAL A 655 21.77 12.70 3.04
CA VAL A 655 21.41 13.66 4.08
C VAL A 655 20.39 13.01 4.99
N THR A 656 20.48 13.25 6.30
CA THR A 656 19.48 12.77 7.25
C THR A 656 19.11 13.87 8.26
N ALA A 657 17.83 13.89 8.65
CA ALA A 657 17.30 14.81 9.66
C ALA A 657 16.20 14.08 10.46
N SER A 658 16.37 13.96 11.77
CA SER A 658 15.32 13.38 12.60
C SER A 658 14.10 14.29 12.66
N HIS A 659 12.92 13.71 12.37
CA HIS A 659 11.61 14.33 12.56
C HIS A 659 10.77 13.61 13.64
N LEU A 660 11.43 12.88 14.54
CA LEU A 660 10.76 12.15 15.60
C LEU A 660 10.02 13.10 16.55
N THR A 661 8.90 12.59 17.05
CA THR A 661 8.09 13.28 18.07
C THR A 661 8.29 12.65 19.45
N THR A 662 7.66 13.20 20.47
CA THR A 662 7.73 12.67 21.85
C THR A 662 7.15 11.27 22.01
N ASP A 663 6.42 10.77 21.02
CA ASP A 663 5.84 9.41 21.02
C ASP A 663 6.82 8.35 20.52
N ILE A 664 7.98 8.78 20.01
CA ILE A 664 9.00 7.93 19.42
C ILE A 664 10.36 8.31 20.00
N ASP A 665 10.79 7.60 21.07
CA ASP A 665 12.08 7.86 21.70
C ASP A 665 13.25 7.56 20.77
N TRP A 666 13.12 6.51 19.95
CA TRP A 666 14.08 6.14 18.93
C TRP A 666 13.43 5.40 17.78
N LEU A 667 14.04 5.52 16.60
CA LEU A 667 13.65 4.85 15.37
C LEU A 667 14.91 4.42 14.63
N GLN A 668 14.94 3.16 14.15
CA GLN A 668 16.05 2.60 13.39
C GLN A 668 15.53 1.93 12.12
N VAL A 669 16.20 2.19 11.01
CA VAL A 669 16.03 1.44 9.76
C VAL A 669 17.31 0.65 9.47
N GLU A 670 17.18 -0.59 9.04
CA GLU A 670 18.25 -1.48 8.65
C GLU A 670 18.06 -1.99 7.23
N GLN A 671 19.15 -2.37 6.57
CA GLN A 671 19.15 -2.94 5.23
C GLN A 671 18.52 -1.99 4.18
N LEU A 672 18.62 -0.67 4.38
CA LEU A 672 18.05 0.31 3.47
C LEU A 672 18.93 0.45 2.21
N PRO A 673 18.44 0.08 1.00
CA PRO A 673 19.22 0.17 -0.22
C PRO A 673 19.22 1.61 -0.77
N MET A 674 20.41 2.15 -1.06
CA MET A 674 20.61 3.44 -1.73
C MET A 674 21.70 3.29 -2.80
N GLY A 675 21.34 3.09 -4.07
CA GLY A 675 22.28 2.74 -5.12
C GLY A 675 23.07 1.49 -4.78
N GLU A 676 24.40 1.60 -4.74
CA GLU A 676 25.31 0.51 -4.34
C GLU A 676 25.51 0.43 -2.82
N HIS A 677 24.90 1.35 -2.05
CA HIS A 677 25.00 1.39 -0.60
C HIS A 677 23.86 0.64 0.06
N GLU A 678 24.18 0.09 1.23
CA GLU A 678 23.23 -0.40 2.19
C GLU A 678 23.46 0.32 3.52
N LEU A 679 22.40 0.86 4.08
CA LEU A 679 22.47 1.75 5.22
C LEU A 679 21.70 1.19 6.41
N THR A 680 22.26 1.40 7.61
CA THR A 680 21.51 1.35 8.85
C THR A 680 21.54 2.74 9.47
N LEU A 681 20.38 3.35 9.69
CA LEU A 681 20.25 4.65 10.35
C LEU A 681 19.41 4.52 11.60
N ARG A 682 19.94 5.07 12.72
CA ARG A 682 19.22 5.20 13.98
C ARG A 682 19.16 6.67 14.41
N HIS A 683 17.96 7.11 14.78
CA HIS A 683 17.76 8.35 15.50
C HIS A 683 17.32 8.06 16.93
N ASP A 684 17.93 8.72 17.92
CA ASP A 684 17.46 8.76 19.29
C ASP A 684 16.89 10.17 19.55
N GLY A 685 15.59 10.29 19.45
CA GLY A 685 14.87 11.56 19.45
C GLY A 685 15.38 12.53 18.39
N LEU A 686 15.47 13.81 18.75
CA LEU A 686 16.06 14.89 17.95
C LEU A 686 17.52 15.19 18.33
N GLU A 687 18.11 14.38 19.21
CA GLU A 687 19.39 14.69 19.88
C GLU A 687 20.57 13.97 19.23
N ARG A 688 20.37 12.79 18.66
CA ARG A 688 21.44 11.92 18.21
C ARG A 688 21.03 11.12 16.97
N SER A 689 21.97 10.98 16.07
CA SER A 689 21.85 10.14 14.88
C SER A 689 23.08 9.27 14.73
N THR A 690 22.90 7.99 14.43
CA THR A 690 23.98 7.05 14.12
C THR A 690 23.74 6.46 12.75
N LEU A 691 24.68 6.64 11.82
CA LEU A 691 24.64 6.06 10.49
C LEU A 691 25.73 5.00 10.35
N THR A 692 25.34 3.83 9.87
CA THR A 692 26.24 2.74 9.51
C THR A 692 26.15 2.51 7.99
N ASN A 693 27.30 2.52 7.33
CA ASN A 693 27.46 2.12 5.95
C ASN A 693 27.97 0.67 5.94
N THR A 694 27.12 -0.27 5.53
CA THR A 694 27.48 -1.72 5.48
C THR A 694 28.02 -2.13 4.12
N SER A 695 28.23 -1.19 3.19
CA SER A 695 28.73 -1.42 1.84
C SER A 695 30.25 -1.33 1.75
N GLU A 696 30.80 -1.78 0.60
CA GLU A 696 32.23 -1.74 0.29
C GLU A 696 32.75 -0.34 -0.14
N GLU A 697 31.84 0.58 -0.51
CA GLU A 697 32.17 1.92 -0.98
C GLU A 697 32.02 2.98 0.13
N ASN A 698 32.83 4.05 0.04
CA ASN A 698 32.73 5.17 0.98
C ASN A 698 31.46 5.99 0.72
N LEU A 699 30.87 6.50 1.79
CA LEU A 699 29.67 7.33 1.77
C LEU A 699 29.91 8.69 2.44
N GLU A 700 29.47 9.78 1.83
CA GLU A 700 29.42 11.09 2.46
C GLU A 700 28.05 11.24 3.17
N TRP A 701 28.09 11.47 4.47
CA TRP A 701 26.90 11.71 5.28
C TRP A 701 26.82 13.16 5.74
N GLU A 702 25.74 13.85 5.41
CA GLU A 702 25.42 15.17 5.94
C GLU A 702 24.35 15.03 7.02
N ALA A 703 24.75 15.06 8.28
CA ALA A 703 23.87 14.94 9.44
C ALA A 703 23.29 16.29 9.85
N TRP A 704 21.96 16.46 9.77
CA TRP A 704 21.26 17.70 10.10
C TRP A 704 20.60 17.66 11.46
N PHE A 705 20.67 18.80 12.15
CA PHE A 705 19.94 19.09 13.38
C PHE A 705 19.26 20.45 13.26
N TYR A 706 17.94 20.48 13.39
CA TYR A 706 17.18 21.71 13.36
C TYR A 706 17.52 22.57 14.60
N GLY A 707 17.85 23.81 14.39
CA GLY A 707 18.28 24.76 15.41
C GLY A 707 19.65 25.39 15.15
N ASP A 708 20.12 26.21 16.14
CA ASP A 708 21.37 26.95 16.06
C ASP A 708 22.39 26.39 17.06
N TYR A 709 23.15 25.41 16.63
CA TYR A 709 24.19 24.76 17.45
C TYR A 709 25.55 25.14 16.88
N PRO A 710 26.43 25.84 17.62
CA PRO A 710 27.74 26.25 17.13
C PRO A 710 28.69 25.07 16.89
N THR A 711 28.47 23.98 17.61
CA THR A 711 29.25 22.74 17.53
C THR A 711 28.31 21.54 17.57
N LEU A 712 28.71 20.47 16.90
CA LEU A 712 28.12 19.13 17.03
C LEU A 712 29.21 18.16 17.49
N ILE A 713 28.83 17.05 18.09
CA ILE A 713 29.75 16.02 18.56
C ILE A 713 29.72 14.88 17.58
N VAL A 714 30.87 14.56 17.00
CA VAL A 714 31.08 13.43 16.06
C VAL A 714 32.02 12.44 16.74
N ASP A 715 31.58 11.23 17.03
CA ASP A 715 32.35 10.18 17.73
C ASP A 715 33.10 10.74 18.93
N GLU A 716 32.38 11.38 19.85
CA GLU A 716 32.93 11.99 21.07
C GLU A 716 33.79 13.29 20.85
N GLN A 717 33.99 13.70 19.61
CA GLN A 717 34.78 14.89 19.29
C GLN A 717 33.88 16.09 18.99
N SER A 718 34.12 17.23 19.61
CA SER A 718 33.41 18.49 19.29
C SER A 718 33.92 19.05 17.95
N VAL A 719 33.02 19.23 17.00
CA VAL A 719 33.29 19.77 15.66
C VAL A 719 32.46 21.03 15.45
N SER A 720 33.04 22.04 14.81
CA SER A 720 32.29 23.25 14.44
C SER A 720 31.20 22.91 13.46
N ALA A 721 29.95 23.26 13.78
CA ALA A 721 28.84 23.05 12.88
C ALA A 721 28.83 24.05 11.71
N LYS A 722 28.42 23.60 10.52
CA LYS A 722 28.01 24.46 9.42
C LYS A 722 26.52 24.81 9.60
N HIS A 723 26.09 25.90 8.98
CA HIS A 723 24.71 26.37 9.07
C HIS A 723 24.12 26.66 7.68
N LYS A 724 22.82 26.40 7.55
CA LYS A 724 22.00 26.81 6.41
C LYS A 724 20.54 26.99 6.83
N TYR A 725 19.76 27.59 5.95
CA TYR A 725 18.31 27.60 6.10
C TYR A 725 17.69 26.61 5.12
N VAL A 726 16.73 25.82 5.59
CA VAL A 726 15.94 24.86 4.80
C VAL A 726 14.48 25.15 5.08
N ASN A 727 13.73 25.57 4.07
CA ASN A 727 12.32 25.93 4.17
C ASN A 727 12.03 26.84 5.38
N GLY A 728 12.84 27.90 5.53
CA GLY A 728 12.72 28.89 6.64
C GLY A 728 13.27 28.43 7.98
N GLN A 729 13.61 27.15 8.17
CA GLN A 729 14.15 26.60 9.40
C GLN A 729 15.68 26.61 9.40
N LYS A 730 16.29 27.07 10.50
CA LYS A 730 17.74 27.04 10.67
C LYS A 730 18.20 25.61 10.96
N VAL A 731 19.21 25.15 10.25
CA VAL A 731 19.80 23.82 10.36
C VAL A 731 21.30 23.96 10.66
N SER A 732 21.75 23.28 11.69
CA SER A 732 23.16 23.05 11.99
C SER A 732 23.55 21.66 11.50
N TYR A 733 24.69 21.51 10.83
CA TYR A 733 25.08 20.22 10.24
C TYR A 733 26.59 20.02 10.19
N VAL A 734 26.99 18.77 10.10
CA VAL A 734 28.35 18.33 9.77
C VAL A 734 28.29 17.40 8.56
N ILE A 735 29.42 17.32 7.85
CA ILE A 735 29.64 16.36 6.75
C ILE A 735 30.72 15.39 7.22
N VAL A 736 30.40 14.11 7.18
CA VAL A 736 31.26 13.02 7.65
C VAL A 736 31.42 12.00 6.53
N THR A 737 32.64 11.52 6.30
CA THR A 737 32.88 10.39 5.39
C THR A 737 32.85 9.10 6.18
N LEU A 738 31.88 8.24 5.88
CA LEU A 738 31.85 6.86 6.37
C LEU A 738 32.63 5.98 5.39
N THR A 739 33.64 5.33 5.91
CA THR A 739 34.34 4.28 5.11
C THR A 739 33.50 3.03 4.98
N ALA A 740 33.91 2.13 4.09
CA ALA A 740 33.29 0.82 3.96
C ALA A 740 33.14 0.13 5.34
N ASN A 741 32.00 -0.46 5.58
CA ASN A 741 31.69 -1.21 6.80
C ASN A 741 31.96 -0.43 8.13
N SER A 742 31.65 0.86 8.15
CA SER A 742 31.86 1.71 9.32
C SER A 742 30.59 2.40 9.80
N SER A 743 30.60 2.81 11.08
CA SER A 743 29.53 3.53 11.75
C SER A 743 30.06 4.81 12.36
N VAL A 744 29.28 5.88 12.31
CA VAL A 744 29.57 7.17 12.94
C VAL A 744 28.35 7.67 13.68
N GLU A 745 28.56 8.19 14.89
CA GLU A 745 27.55 8.88 15.68
C GLU A 745 27.72 10.40 15.58
N VAL A 746 26.63 11.12 15.37
CA VAL A 746 26.57 12.59 15.46
C VAL A 746 25.48 12.99 16.44
N ARG A 747 25.78 13.93 17.34
CA ARG A 747 24.83 14.48 18.31
C ARG A 747 25.01 15.96 18.52
N LYS A 748 23.94 16.66 18.94
CA LYS A 748 23.95 18.06 19.35
C LYS A 748 24.29 18.27 20.83
#